data_d86f8e741073ae0532a93342d24aba82
#
_entry.id   d86f8e741073ae0532a93342d24aba82
#
_cell.length_a   1.000
_cell.length_b   1.000
_cell.length_c   1.000
_cell.angle_alpha   90.00
_cell.angle_beta   90.00
_cell.angle_gamma   90.00
#
_symmetry.space_group_name_H-M   'P 1'
#
loop_
_entity.id
_entity.type
_entity.pdbx_description
1 polymer ?
#
loop_
_entity_poly.entity_id
_entity_poly.type
_entity_poly.pdbx_seq_one_letter_code
_entity_poly.pdbx_strand_id
1 'polypeptide(L)'
;MSVYQKLDFSHERDLNIDELCKRVEAYYPDADFTLLRKAYNFAEKSHEGQKRSSGEDYIIHPINVAGTLIKLRLDIDSIIAGLLHDVVEDCDVTPEEIEKEFSTSIAQIVVGLTKISKIKFKTKEESQAENFRKMVVAMAKDLRVIIVKLADRMHNMRTLQYVSEEKQRKIANETLEIYVPLASRLGINSVKTELEDICLRYLHPEVYYRLAEKITMKKGEREVYIGETISIIQEKLLEYGVKAEIKGRPKHFFSIFKKMNARGVDFEQIHDILAFRIIVANITECYKGLGIIHSSFTPIPGRFKDYIAIPKVNNYQSLHTTVIGPKAERIEIQIRTTEMDEVAEKGIAAHWKYKEGVSGGAAKLKWIEELLEFNQNTENNAEFMSHVKNDLDIGGVFVFTPNGDVFELRHGATPLDFAYAVHTEVGHKTVGAKVNGKMVPLKFTLKSGDTIEILTSKSQTPNKDWINIVKSSKAKAKIKAWLLRVEREKNIEIGKETLDKTFKLFNTSLKALLKSGEIEKAKDELGAKSIDEIYINVAVGKFSPERVTQAIPELKVEEDPETIHSKLEEINSFSQSLTKSAKRKTHKDNAVIVDGFDDVMARMAKCCNPIPGDPIIGYITRGRGITIHRADCTRFDVGDLARQIHVEWNPEFSFRHPVAIRILTHDRPGVLSAISKSLNNMNVNIRSAVAKSTTDRKGSFIFEIEVKDYSELLKTISGIEALEEVISVSRG
;
A
#
# COMPACT_ATOMS: atom_id res chain seq x y z
N MET A 1 18.72 -13.91 45.35
CA MET A 1 18.26 -14.35 44.01
C MET A 1 17.21 -13.36 43.57
N SER A 2 17.49 -12.61 42.50
CA SER A 2 16.69 -11.49 42.02
C SER A 2 15.29 -11.95 41.56
N VAL A 3 14.27 -11.18 41.90
CA VAL A 3 12.85 -11.33 41.45
C VAL A 3 12.73 -11.46 39.90
N TYR A 4 13.77 -11.07 39.19
CA TYR A 4 13.88 -11.08 37.72
C TYR A 4 14.08 -12.48 37.10
N GLN A 5 14.43 -13.50 37.86
CA GLN A 5 14.59 -14.89 37.35
C GLN A 5 13.27 -15.65 37.10
N LYS A 6 12.11 -15.12 37.55
CA LYS A 6 10.80 -15.79 37.40
C LYS A 6 9.96 -15.39 36.18
N LEU A 7 10.39 -14.41 35.36
CA LEU A 7 9.83 -14.15 34.04
C LEU A 7 10.73 -14.78 32.97
N ASP A 8 11.03 -16.05 33.20
CA ASP A 8 11.88 -16.82 32.30
C ASP A 8 11.07 -17.22 31.08
N PHE A 9 11.37 -16.62 29.92
CA PHE A 9 10.98 -17.16 28.62
C PHE A 9 11.88 -18.38 28.35
N SER A 10 11.81 -19.40 29.27
CA SER A 10 12.71 -20.55 29.21
C SER A 10 12.38 -21.40 27.98
N HIS A 11 13.42 -21.70 27.19
CA HIS A 11 13.37 -22.88 26.37
C HIS A 11 13.26 -24.11 27.27
N GLU A 12 12.49 -25.10 26.84
CA GLU A 12 12.29 -26.32 27.62
C GLU A 12 13.57 -27.19 27.49
N ARG A 13 14.44 -27.12 28.52
CA ARG A 13 15.72 -27.86 28.52
C ARG A 13 15.55 -29.37 28.59
N ASP A 14 14.48 -29.81 29.21
CA ASP A 14 14.19 -31.23 29.43
C ASP A 14 13.31 -31.83 28.30
N LEU A 15 13.04 -31.05 27.26
CA LEU A 15 12.24 -31.54 26.13
C LEU A 15 13.05 -32.57 25.33
N ASN A 16 12.50 -33.75 25.16
CA ASN A 16 13.09 -34.86 24.42
C ASN A 16 12.08 -35.44 23.41
N ILE A 17 12.54 -36.40 22.60
CA ILE A 17 11.72 -36.98 21.54
C ILE A 17 10.50 -37.73 22.10
N ASP A 18 10.61 -38.38 23.25
CA ASP A 18 9.49 -39.12 23.85
C ASP A 18 8.38 -38.18 24.29
N GLU A 19 8.77 -37.04 24.89
CA GLU A 19 7.81 -36.00 25.26
C GLU A 19 7.18 -35.33 24.05
N LEU A 20 7.94 -35.12 22.97
CA LEU A 20 7.37 -34.63 21.69
C LEU A 20 6.33 -35.62 21.17
N CYS A 21 6.63 -36.90 21.10
CA CYS A 21 5.69 -37.93 20.65
C CYS A 21 4.39 -37.93 21.48
N LYS A 22 4.48 -37.90 22.84
CA LYS A 22 3.30 -37.81 23.71
C LYS A 22 2.44 -36.55 23.41
N ARG A 23 3.07 -35.42 23.18
CA ARG A 23 2.36 -34.17 22.88
C ARG A 23 1.68 -34.19 21.52
N VAL A 24 2.29 -34.86 20.52
CA VAL A 24 1.67 -35.09 19.22
C VAL A 24 0.50 -36.06 19.33
N GLU A 25 0.68 -37.20 20.05
CA GLU A 25 -0.34 -38.22 20.27
C GLU A 25 -1.63 -37.63 20.84
N ALA A 26 -1.52 -36.62 21.74
CA ALA A 26 -2.65 -35.97 22.40
C ALA A 26 -3.62 -35.26 21.40
N TYR A 27 -3.19 -34.90 20.21
CA TYR A 27 -4.05 -34.25 19.21
C TYR A 27 -4.02 -34.92 17.83
N TYR A 28 -3.04 -35.78 17.55
CA TYR A 28 -2.90 -36.56 16.30
C TYR A 28 -2.41 -37.98 16.62
N PRO A 29 -3.33 -38.87 17.10
CA PRO A 29 -2.97 -40.22 17.52
C PRO A 29 -2.43 -41.10 16.38
N ASP A 30 -2.88 -40.86 15.14
CA ASP A 30 -2.52 -41.65 13.95
C ASP A 30 -1.23 -41.14 13.27
N ALA A 31 -0.43 -40.29 13.92
CA ALA A 31 0.81 -39.76 13.37
C ALA A 31 1.88 -40.85 13.20
N ASP A 32 2.73 -40.72 12.18
CA ASP A 32 3.88 -41.59 12.01
C ASP A 32 5.03 -41.23 12.97
N PHE A 33 4.96 -41.80 14.17
CA PHE A 33 5.98 -41.59 15.20
C PHE A 33 7.33 -42.23 14.83
N THR A 34 7.37 -43.21 13.93
CA THR A 34 8.61 -43.82 13.45
C THR A 34 9.38 -42.82 12.61
N LEU A 35 8.69 -42.10 11.72
CA LEU A 35 9.28 -41.05 10.90
C LEU A 35 9.74 -39.87 11.74
N LEU A 36 8.97 -39.49 12.75
CA LEU A 36 9.34 -38.40 13.69
C LEU A 36 10.62 -38.74 14.47
N ARG A 37 10.74 -39.97 14.98
CA ARG A 37 11.96 -40.44 15.66
C ARG A 37 13.15 -40.52 14.71
N LYS A 38 12.94 -40.98 13.48
CA LYS A 38 13.96 -40.99 12.43
C LYS A 38 14.50 -39.58 12.18
N ALA A 39 13.62 -38.58 12.07
CA ALA A 39 14.02 -37.17 11.86
C ALA A 39 14.84 -36.61 13.03
N TYR A 40 14.43 -36.93 14.26
CA TYR A 40 15.19 -36.54 15.44
C TYR A 40 16.60 -37.12 15.41
N ASN A 41 16.75 -38.44 15.22
CA ASN A 41 18.05 -39.11 15.17
C ASN A 41 18.92 -38.60 14.03
N PHE A 42 18.30 -38.29 12.89
CA PHE A 42 19.00 -37.70 11.74
C PHE A 42 19.54 -36.31 12.07
N ALA A 43 18.72 -35.44 12.68
CA ALA A 43 19.15 -34.12 13.09
C ALA A 43 20.23 -34.16 14.19
N GLU A 44 20.07 -35.02 15.17
CA GLU A 44 21.05 -35.21 16.28
C GLU A 44 22.42 -35.64 15.72
N LYS A 45 22.45 -36.63 14.83
CA LYS A 45 23.67 -37.11 14.18
C LYS A 45 24.31 -36.03 13.28
N SER A 46 23.49 -35.27 12.53
CA SER A 46 24.01 -34.23 11.64
C SER A 46 24.65 -33.09 12.39
N HIS A 47 24.14 -32.75 13.57
CA HIS A 47 24.65 -31.68 14.46
C HIS A 47 25.61 -32.21 15.53
N GLU A 48 26.11 -33.44 15.43
CA GLU A 48 27.00 -34.03 16.44
C GLU A 48 28.25 -33.16 16.62
N GLY A 49 28.60 -32.85 17.89
CA GLY A 49 29.73 -31.99 18.24
C GLY A 49 29.51 -30.50 18.07
N GLN A 50 28.40 -30.04 17.46
CA GLN A 50 28.06 -28.63 17.38
C GLN A 50 27.45 -28.12 18.69
N LYS A 51 27.82 -26.89 19.08
CA LYS A 51 27.28 -26.23 20.27
C LYS A 51 26.74 -24.87 19.97
N ARG A 52 25.67 -24.51 20.66
CA ARG A 52 25.06 -23.16 20.63
C ARG A 52 25.92 -22.16 21.42
N SER A 53 25.65 -20.84 21.21
CA SER A 53 26.27 -19.78 22.01
C SER A 53 25.99 -19.90 23.51
N SER A 54 24.97 -20.66 23.92
CA SER A 54 24.67 -21.00 25.31
C SER A 54 25.62 -22.06 25.89
N GLY A 55 26.41 -22.78 25.06
CA GLY A 55 27.21 -23.93 25.42
C GLY A 55 26.47 -25.28 25.38
N GLU A 56 25.17 -25.28 25.17
CA GLU A 56 24.30 -26.45 25.01
C GLU A 56 24.50 -27.13 23.66
N ASP A 57 24.16 -28.44 23.58
CA ASP A 57 24.21 -29.17 22.31
C ASP A 57 23.19 -28.60 21.30
N TYR A 58 23.57 -28.60 20.02
CA TYR A 58 22.79 -27.89 18.99
C TYR A 58 21.37 -28.47 18.86
N ILE A 59 21.18 -29.78 19.07
CA ILE A 59 19.90 -30.48 18.94
C ILE A 59 18.78 -29.89 19.83
N ILE A 60 19.14 -29.22 20.92
CA ILE A 60 18.17 -28.54 21.81
C ILE A 60 17.37 -27.47 21.04
N HIS A 61 17.97 -26.86 20.02
CA HIS A 61 17.28 -25.87 19.20
C HIS A 61 16.18 -26.49 18.33
N PRO A 62 16.46 -27.45 17.42
CA PRO A 62 15.43 -28.11 16.64
C PRO A 62 14.29 -28.73 17.46
N ILE A 63 14.61 -29.34 18.60
CA ILE A 63 13.58 -29.88 19.50
C ILE A 63 12.62 -28.81 20.00
N ASN A 64 13.12 -27.66 20.42
CA ASN A 64 12.29 -26.55 20.90
C ASN A 64 11.49 -25.89 19.76
N VAL A 65 12.05 -25.85 18.56
CA VAL A 65 11.31 -25.44 17.35
C VAL A 65 10.14 -26.39 17.11
N ALA A 66 10.40 -27.71 17.10
CA ALA A 66 9.36 -28.74 16.98
C ALA A 66 8.32 -28.63 18.10
N GLY A 67 8.75 -28.40 19.35
CA GLY A 67 7.86 -28.18 20.49
C GLY A 67 6.94 -26.97 20.32
N THR A 68 7.43 -25.90 19.69
CA THR A 68 6.60 -24.73 19.36
C THR A 68 5.57 -25.05 18.29
N LEU A 69 5.94 -25.82 17.24
CA LEU A 69 5.03 -26.27 16.18
C LEU A 69 3.94 -27.19 16.72
N ILE A 70 4.29 -28.09 17.67
CA ILE A 70 3.34 -28.95 18.38
C ILE A 70 2.33 -28.12 19.20
N LYS A 71 2.77 -27.07 19.90
CA LYS A 71 1.86 -26.15 20.61
C LYS A 71 0.87 -25.47 19.66
N LEU A 72 1.29 -25.22 18.42
CA LEU A 72 0.41 -24.72 17.35
C LEU A 72 -0.46 -25.80 16.71
N ARG A 73 -0.26 -27.09 17.04
CA ARG A 73 -0.97 -28.28 16.53
C ARG A 73 -0.82 -28.45 15.01
N LEU A 74 0.39 -28.30 14.50
CA LEU A 74 0.69 -28.53 13.08
C LEU A 74 0.79 -30.03 12.74
N ASP A 75 0.80 -30.30 11.42
CA ASP A 75 0.99 -31.62 10.85
C ASP A 75 2.40 -32.19 11.11
N ILE A 76 2.54 -33.49 10.92
CA ILE A 76 3.80 -34.21 11.19
C ILE A 76 4.93 -33.73 10.28
N ASP A 77 4.65 -33.43 9.00
CA ASP A 77 5.63 -32.92 8.03
C ASP A 77 6.24 -31.61 8.50
N SER A 78 5.41 -30.69 9.02
CA SER A 78 5.87 -29.41 9.60
C SER A 78 6.75 -29.61 10.83
N ILE A 79 6.41 -30.56 11.70
CA ILE A 79 7.18 -30.86 12.91
C ILE A 79 8.54 -31.45 12.52
N ILE A 80 8.55 -32.39 11.57
CA ILE A 80 9.78 -32.97 11.02
C ILE A 80 10.64 -31.92 10.33
N ALA A 81 10.04 -31.06 9.51
CA ALA A 81 10.75 -29.93 8.90
C ALA A 81 11.35 -28.99 9.96
N GLY A 82 10.67 -28.81 11.11
CA GLY A 82 11.18 -28.07 12.25
C GLY A 82 12.40 -28.73 12.92
N LEU A 83 12.46 -30.08 12.95
CA LEU A 83 13.65 -30.81 13.41
C LEU A 83 14.81 -30.73 12.42
N LEU A 84 14.54 -30.65 11.13
CA LEU A 84 15.55 -30.71 10.06
C LEU A 84 15.90 -29.34 9.45
N HIS A 85 15.35 -28.23 9.95
CA HIS A 85 15.39 -26.93 9.26
C HIS A 85 16.79 -26.37 9.05
N ASP A 86 17.73 -26.66 9.94
CA ASP A 86 19.11 -26.16 9.88
C ASP A 86 20.11 -27.18 9.29
N VAL A 87 19.74 -28.47 9.08
CA VAL A 87 20.68 -29.51 8.62
C VAL A 87 21.25 -29.24 7.23
N VAL A 88 20.47 -28.60 6.35
CA VAL A 88 20.91 -28.21 4.99
C VAL A 88 21.75 -26.92 5.00
N GLU A 89 21.55 -26.05 6.01
CA GLU A 89 22.28 -24.78 6.12
C GLU A 89 23.62 -24.96 6.86
N ASP A 90 23.60 -25.72 7.97
CA ASP A 90 24.70 -25.78 8.93
C ASP A 90 25.48 -27.12 8.89
N CYS A 91 24.99 -28.11 8.13
CA CYS A 91 25.62 -29.43 7.97
C CYS A 91 25.80 -29.78 6.48
N ASP A 92 26.63 -30.79 6.18
CA ASP A 92 26.89 -31.27 4.82
C ASP A 92 25.76 -32.21 4.30
N VAL A 93 24.49 -31.79 4.48
CA VAL A 93 23.30 -32.52 4.03
C VAL A 93 22.68 -31.82 2.84
N THR A 94 22.37 -32.59 1.77
CA THR A 94 21.75 -32.03 0.56
C THR A 94 20.21 -32.10 0.62
N PRO A 95 19.51 -31.23 -0.11
CA PRO A 95 18.05 -31.31 -0.24
C PRO A 95 17.55 -32.65 -0.79
N GLU A 96 18.31 -33.26 -1.71
CA GLU A 96 18.00 -34.52 -2.33
C GLU A 96 18.09 -35.68 -1.34
N GLU A 97 19.00 -35.62 -0.38
CA GLU A 97 19.08 -36.56 0.73
C GLU A 97 17.86 -36.47 1.65
N ILE A 98 17.40 -35.23 1.98
CA ILE A 98 16.18 -35.05 2.76
C ILE A 98 14.95 -35.59 2.02
N GLU A 99 14.86 -35.36 0.71
CA GLU A 99 13.75 -35.85 -0.11
C GLU A 99 13.73 -37.39 -0.13
N LYS A 100 14.89 -38.01 -0.29
CA LYS A 100 15.02 -39.48 -0.33
C LYS A 100 14.73 -40.15 1.02
N GLU A 101 15.21 -39.55 2.11
CA GLU A 101 15.07 -40.14 3.46
C GLU A 101 13.69 -39.88 4.09
N PHE A 102 12.99 -38.79 3.71
CA PHE A 102 11.73 -38.40 4.32
C PHE A 102 10.62 -38.22 3.27
N SER A 103 10.48 -37.05 2.65
CA SER A 103 9.50 -36.79 1.60
C SER A 103 9.84 -35.56 0.80
N THR A 104 9.27 -35.43 -0.41
CA THR A 104 9.31 -34.19 -1.23
C THR A 104 8.70 -32.99 -0.48
N SER A 105 7.61 -33.21 0.28
CA SER A 105 6.94 -32.17 1.07
C SER A 105 7.89 -31.59 2.14
N ILE A 106 8.53 -32.45 2.92
CA ILE A 106 9.47 -32.04 3.97
C ILE A 106 10.69 -31.34 3.36
N ALA A 107 11.27 -31.90 2.28
CA ALA A 107 12.41 -31.30 1.59
C ALA A 107 12.08 -29.87 1.07
N GLN A 108 10.90 -29.66 0.48
CA GLN A 108 10.47 -28.35 0.00
C GLN A 108 10.36 -27.32 1.12
N ILE A 109 9.83 -27.70 2.30
CA ILE A 109 9.75 -26.82 3.46
C ILE A 109 11.17 -26.45 3.92
N VAL A 110 12.06 -27.42 4.09
CA VAL A 110 13.45 -27.21 4.54
C VAL A 110 14.23 -26.32 3.57
N VAL A 111 14.13 -26.57 2.26
CA VAL A 111 14.75 -25.72 1.23
C VAL A 111 14.20 -24.28 1.27
N GLY A 112 12.90 -24.13 1.53
CA GLY A 112 12.27 -22.82 1.70
C GLY A 112 12.82 -22.02 2.89
N LEU A 113 13.29 -22.71 3.91
CA LEU A 113 13.87 -22.10 5.14
C LEU A 113 15.35 -21.73 4.99
N THR A 114 16.08 -22.42 4.11
CA THR A 114 17.53 -22.27 3.95
C THR A 114 17.88 -20.89 3.34
N LYS A 115 18.85 -20.21 3.92
CA LYS A 115 19.36 -18.92 3.43
C LYS A 115 20.13 -19.08 2.11
N ILE A 116 20.26 -17.97 1.37
CA ILE A 116 21.08 -17.93 0.16
C ILE A 116 22.56 -17.75 0.58
N SER A 117 23.23 -18.85 0.87
CA SER A 117 24.62 -18.84 1.37
C SER A 117 25.69 -18.64 0.29
N LYS A 118 25.39 -18.89 -0.99
CA LYS A 118 26.39 -18.94 -2.09
C LYS A 118 26.59 -17.61 -2.84
N ILE A 119 25.78 -16.58 -2.60
CA ILE A 119 25.91 -15.28 -3.29
C ILE A 119 26.61 -14.28 -2.37
N LYS A 120 27.72 -13.70 -2.84
CA LYS A 120 28.39 -12.60 -2.14
C LYS A 120 27.61 -11.30 -2.38
N PHE A 121 26.94 -10.81 -1.34
CA PHE A 121 26.23 -9.53 -1.36
C PHE A 121 27.19 -8.37 -1.04
N LYS A 122 26.96 -7.20 -1.64
CA LYS A 122 27.78 -5.99 -1.38
C LYS A 122 27.48 -5.40 0.00
N THR A 123 26.23 -5.49 0.45
CA THR A 123 25.81 -4.98 1.76
C THR A 123 24.99 -6.01 2.55
N LYS A 124 24.90 -5.80 3.89
CA LYS A 124 24.07 -6.64 4.76
C LYS A 124 22.57 -6.46 4.45
N GLU A 125 22.17 -5.26 4.03
CA GLU A 125 20.80 -4.92 3.64
C GLU A 125 20.39 -5.66 2.38
N GLU A 126 21.27 -5.78 1.39
CA GLU A 126 21.02 -6.58 0.18
C GLU A 126 20.82 -8.05 0.53
N SER A 127 21.68 -8.61 1.38
CA SER A 127 21.55 -10.01 1.84
C SER A 127 20.21 -10.24 2.57
N GLN A 128 19.82 -9.32 3.44
CA GLN A 128 18.54 -9.43 4.18
C GLN A 128 17.33 -9.35 3.25
N ALA A 129 17.36 -8.43 2.29
CA ALA A 129 16.29 -8.28 1.30
C ALA A 129 16.13 -9.52 0.42
N GLU A 130 17.23 -10.09 -0.04
CA GLU A 130 17.21 -11.26 -0.92
C GLU A 130 16.78 -12.52 -0.18
N ASN A 131 17.23 -12.72 1.06
CA ASN A 131 16.75 -13.80 1.92
C ASN A 131 15.23 -13.68 2.17
N PHE A 132 14.75 -12.46 2.38
CA PHE A 132 13.32 -12.22 2.55
C PHE A 132 12.53 -12.47 1.25
N ARG A 133 13.06 -12.09 0.08
CA ARG A 133 12.46 -12.41 -1.23
C ARG A 133 12.30 -13.92 -1.41
N LYS A 134 13.35 -14.68 -1.14
CA LYS A 134 13.31 -16.16 -1.21
C LYS A 134 12.23 -16.71 -0.29
N MET A 135 12.17 -16.21 0.95
CA MET A 135 11.13 -16.61 1.91
C MET A 135 9.72 -16.29 1.42
N VAL A 136 9.48 -15.12 0.83
CA VAL A 136 8.17 -14.75 0.26
C VAL A 136 7.77 -15.69 -0.87
N VAL A 137 8.70 -16.04 -1.75
CA VAL A 137 8.44 -17.00 -2.83
C VAL A 137 8.14 -18.40 -2.29
N ALA A 138 8.88 -18.84 -1.26
CA ALA A 138 8.64 -20.11 -0.61
C ALA A 138 7.30 -20.16 0.12
N MET A 139 6.94 -19.10 0.87
CA MET A 139 5.63 -18.94 1.53
C MET A 139 4.45 -19.02 0.57
N ALA A 140 4.61 -18.51 -0.64
CA ALA A 140 3.54 -18.55 -1.64
C ALA A 140 3.31 -19.95 -2.19
N LYS A 141 4.31 -20.81 -2.12
CA LYS A 141 4.20 -22.24 -2.47
C LYS A 141 3.65 -23.04 -1.30
N ASP A 142 4.16 -22.78 -0.09
CA ASP A 142 3.75 -23.49 1.12
C ASP A 142 3.86 -22.56 2.36
N LEU A 143 2.71 -22.29 2.99
CA LEU A 143 2.65 -21.44 4.18
C LEU A 143 3.34 -22.04 5.41
N ARG A 144 3.58 -23.34 5.43
CA ARG A 144 4.30 -24.01 6.53
C ARG A 144 5.70 -23.47 6.69
N VAL A 145 6.36 -23.06 5.60
CA VAL A 145 7.69 -22.43 5.63
C VAL A 145 7.75 -21.25 6.62
N ILE A 146 6.78 -20.34 6.55
CA ILE A 146 6.80 -19.17 7.45
C ILE A 146 6.46 -19.54 8.87
N ILE A 147 5.59 -20.55 9.10
CA ILE A 147 5.23 -20.98 10.46
C ILE A 147 6.44 -21.63 11.15
N VAL A 148 7.17 -22.48 10.43
CA VAL A 148 8.43 -23.06 10.93
C VAL A 148 9.46 -21.95 11.20
N LYS A 149 9.57 -20.96 10.30
CA LYS A 149 10.48 -19.81 10.51
C LYS A 149 10.10 -18.94 11.70
N LEU A 150 8.81 -18.80 11.99
CA LEU A 150 8.35 -18.12 13.20
C LEU A 150 8.70 -18.91 14.48
N ALA A 151 8.61 -20.26 14.44
CA ALA A 151 9.01 -21.11 15.54
C ALA A 151 10.53 -21.08 15.79
N ASP A 152 11.33 -21.11 14.73
CA ASP A 152 12.78 -20.88 14.77
C ASP A 152 13.11 -19.52 15.42
N ARG A 153 12.52 -18.45 14.90
CA ARG A 153 12.71 -17.09 15.44
C ARG A 153 12.30 -17.00 16.91
N MET A 154 11.23 -17.65 17.31
CA MET A 154 10.77 -17.69 18.69
C MET A 154 11.84 -18.29 19.61
N HIS A 155 12.40 -19.45 19.26
CA HIS A 155 13.45 -20.06 20.07
C HIS A 155 14.74 -19.21 20.07
N ASN A 156 15.13 -18.63 18.96
CA ASN A 156 16.27 -17.72 18.89
C ASN A 156 16.06 -16.47 19.78
N MET A 157 14.85 -15.95 19.87
CA MET A 157 14.52 -14.85 20.78
C MET A 157 14.57 -15.24 22.26
N ARG A 158 14.11 -16.45 22.60
CA ARG A 158 14.18 -16.99 23.97
C ARG A 158 15.63 -17.18 24.47
N THR A 159 16.56 -17.46 23.56
CA THR A 159 17.98 -17.67 23.86
C THR A 159 18.85 -16.45 23.54
N LEU A 160 18.26 -15.28 23.28
CA LEU A 160 18.96 -14.08 22.82
C LEU A 160 19.96 -13.52 23.84
N GLN A 161 19.84 -13.87 25.12
CA GLN A 161 20.75 -13.46 26.18
C GLN A 161 22.20 -13.96 26.02
N TYR A 162 22.42 -15.01 25.21
CA TYR A 162 23.74 -15.61 25.01
C TYR A 162 24.56 -14.99 23.90
N VAL A 163 24.04 -13.93 23.23
CA VAL A 163 24.78 -13.19 22.19
C VAL A 163 25.10 -11.76 22.65
N SER A 164 26.01 -11.07 21.95
CA SER A 164 26.41 -9.70 22.30
C SER A 164 25.23 -8.72 22.24
N GLU A 165 25.29 -7.65 23.04
CA GLU A 165 24.22 -6.63 23.12
C GLU A 165 23.90 -6.00 21.75
N GLU A 166 24.92 -5.75 20.91
CA GLU A 166 24.72 -5.23 19.56
C GLU A 166 23.87 -6.20 18.71
N LYS A 167 24.19 -7.50 18.76
CA LYS A 167 23.42 -8.55 18.11
C LYS A 167 22.01 -8.66 18.68
N GLN A 168 21.86 -8.58 20.02
CA GLN A 168 20.55 -8.60 20.68
C GLN A 168 19.63 -7.51 20.13
N ARG A 169 20.09 -6.27 20.12
CA ARG A 169 19.31 -5.12 19.60
C ARG A 169 18.97 -5.28 18.14
N LYS A 170 19.92 -5.73 17.31
CA LYS A 170 19.70 -5.95 15.89
C LYS A 170 18.63 -7.00 15.62
N ILE A 171 18.73 -8.17 16.27
CA ILE A 171 17.79 -9.28 16.12
C ILE A 171 16.40 -8.90 16.66
N ALA A 172 16.34 -8.18 17.79
CA ALA A 172 15.09 -7.71 18.36
C ALA A 172 14.38 -6.70 17.44
N ASN A 173 15.11 -5.74 16.84
CA ASN A 173 14.53 -4.81 15.88
C ASN A 173 14.01 -5.52 14.62
N GLU A 174 14.81 -6.42 14.04
CA GLU A 174 14.37 -7.22 12.88
C GLU A 174 13.10 -8.04 13.22
N THR A 175 13.07 -8.63 14.41
CA THR A 175 11.92 -9.42 14.86
C THR A 175 10.67 -8.54 15.00
N LEU A 176 10.80 -7.37 15.59
CA LEU A 176 9.69 -6.43 15.80
C LEU A 176 9.17 -5.86 14.47
N GLU A 177 10.07 -5.59 13.51
CA GLU A 177 9.71 -4.96 12.22
C GLU A 177 9.18 -5.95 11.18
N ILE A 178 9.56 -7.23 11.23
CA ILE A 178 9.24 -8.22 10.20
C ILE A 178 8.42 -9.40 10.77
N TYR A 179 8.93 -10.09 11.77
CA TYR A 179 8.34 -11.36 12.23
C TYR A 179 7.09 -11.15 13.08
N VAL A 180 7.04 -10.12 13.91
CA VAL A 180 5.84 -9.77 14.70
C VAL A 180 4.66 -9.40 13.78
N PRO A 181 4.81 -8.54 12.78
CA PRO A 181 3.77 -8.29 11.79
C PRO A 181 3.35 -9.53 10.99
N LEU A 182 4.29 -10.40 10.60
CA LEU A 182 3.97 -11.67 9.94
C LEU A 182 3.11 -12.58 10.82
N ALA A 183 3.51 -12.80 12.08
CA ALA A 183 2.74 -13.58 13.04
C ALA A 183 1.33 -13.00 13.24
N SER A 184 1.22 -11.67 13.27
CA SER A 184 -0.06 -10.96 13.38
C SER A 184 -0.94 -11.13 12.15
N ARG A 185 -0.38 -11.10 10.93
CA ARG A 185 -1.12 -11.33 9.68
C ARG A 185 -1.60 -12.78 9.55
N LEU A 186 -0.80 -13.72 10.01
CA LEU A 186 -1.18 -15.13 10.08
C LEU A 186 -2.15 -15.43 11.23
N GLY A 187 -2.44 -14.45 12.10
CA GLY A 187 -3.34 -14.60 13.23
C GLY A 187 -2.74 -15.37 14.41
N ILE A 188 -1.45 -15.72 14.39
CA ILE A 188 -0.79 -16.51 15.44
C ILE A 188 -0.46 -15.60 16.62
N ASN A 189 -1.49 -15.25 17.42
CA ASN A 189 -1.34 -14.25 18.48
C ASN A 189 -0.46 -14.75 19.65
N SER A 190 -0.39 -16.05 19.91
CA SER A 190 0.50 -16.61 20.92
C SER A 190 1.96 -16.29 20.61
N VAL A 191 2.41 -16.54 19.37
CA VAL A 191 3.76 -16.23 18.91
C VAL A 191 3.99 -14.72 18.86
N LYS A 192 3.04 -13.96 18.29
CA LYS A 192 3.12 -12.50 18.20
C LYS A 192 3.39 -11.86 19.56
N THR A 193 2.57 -12.17 20.56
CA THR A 193 2.62 -11.51 21.87
C THR A 193 3.90 -11.84 22.62
N GLU A 194 4.38 -13.07 22.53
CA GLU A 194 5.64 -13.47 23.15
C GLU A 194 6.84 -12.78 22.47
N LEU A 195 6.88 -12.73 21.13
CA LEU A 195 7.91 -11.99 20.40
C LEU A 195 7.90 -10.50 20.74
N GLU A 196 6.72 -9.86 20.82
CA GLU A 196 6.57 -8.46 21.21
C GLU A 196 7.16 -8.19 22.62
N ASP A 197 6.86 -9.03 23.61
CA ASP A 197 7.33 -8.87 24.98
C ASP A 197 8.85 -9.09 25.09
N ILE A 198 9.39 -10.10 24.38
CA ILE A 198 10.83 -10.32 24.34
C ILE A 198 11.54 -9.16 23.63
N CYS A 199 11.00 -8.64 22.51
CA CYS A 199 11.55 -7.46 21.84
C CYS A 199 11.58 -6.25 22.78
N LEU A 200 10.51 -5.99 23.53
CA LEU A 200 10.47 -4.91 24.50
C LEU A 200 11.58 -5.03 25.56
N ARG A 201 11.84 -6.26 26.04
CA ARG A 201 12.90 -6.52 27.03
C ARG A 201 14.28 -6.13 26.55
N TYR A 202 14.59 -6.36 25.25
CA TYR A 202 15.92 -6.06 24.69
C TYR A 202 16.04 -4.65 24.10
N LEU A 203 14.96 -4.06 23.62
CA LEU A 203 14.98 -2.73 23.03
C LEU A 203 14.78 -1.62 24.05
N HIS A 204 13.94 -1.85 25.07
CA HIS A 204 13.60 -0.90 26.13
C HIS A 204 13.62 -1.57 27.52
N PRO A 205 14.80 -2.05 27.96
CA PRO A 205 14.92 -2.85 29.20
C PRO A 205 14.41 -2.11 30.43
N GLU A 206 14.72 -0.82 30.57
CA GLU A 206 14.25 -0.03 31.72
C GLU A 206 12.73 0.00 31.84
N VAL A 207 12.05 0.17 30.69
CA VAL A 207 10.58 0.19 30.65
C VAL A 207 10.02 -1.20 30.96
N TYR A 208 10.60 -2.24 30.35
CA TYR A 208 10.18 -3.63 30.57
C TYR A 208 10.25 -4.00 32.05
N TYR A 209 11.40 -3.78 32.70
CA TYR A 209 11.59 -4.16 34.11
C TYR A 209 10.74 -3.31 35.05
N ARG A 210 10.55 -2.00 34.77
CA ARG A 210 9.64 -1.16 35.55
C ARG A 210 8.20 -1.65 35.46
N LEU A 211 7.73 -2.04 34.25
CA LEU A 211 6.40 -2.63 34.08
C LEU A 211 6.28 -3.97 34.78
N ALA A 212 7.31 -4.85 34.69
CA ALA A 212 7.34 -6.14 35.34
C ALA A 212 7.26 -6.00 36.86
N GLU A 213 8.00 -5.08 37.46
CA GLU A 213 7.96 -4.79 38.91
C GLU A 213 6.56 -4.33 39.34
N LYS A 214 6.01 -3.31 38.70
CA LYS A 214 4.67 -2.77 39.03
C LYS A 214 3.56 -3.81 38.86
N ILE A 215 3.69 -4.68 37.86
CA ILE A 215 2.73 -5.76 37.60
C ILE A 215 2.90 -6.88 38.67
N THR A 216 4.11 -7.15 39.12
CA THR A 216 4.37 -8.19 40.11
C THR A 216 3.95 -7.74 41.53
N MET A 217 4.19 -6.50 41.93
CA MET A 217 3.80 -5.96 43.23
C MET A 217 2.28 -6.06 43.49
N LYS A 218 1.45 -5.91 42.44
CA LYS A 218 -0.02 -6.01 42.52
C LYS A 218 -0.56 -7.40 42.13
N LYS A 219 0.28 -8.42 42.01
CA LYS A 219 -0.13 -9.73 41.48
C LYS A 219 -1.17 -10.41 42.39
N GLY A 220 -0.95 -10.45 43.71
CA GLY A 220 -1.89 -11.07 44.63
C GLY A 220 -3.27 -10.41 44.65
N GLU A 221 -3.31 -9.09 44.78
CA GLU A 221 -4.57 -8.32 44.75
C GLU A 221 -5.32 -8.53 43.42
N ARG A 222 -4.57 -8.61 42.31
CA ARG A 222 -5.11 -8.82 41.00
C ARG A 222 -5.66 -10.22 40.79
N GLU A 223 -4.99 -11.25 41.24
CA GLU A 223 -5.46 -12.64 41.20
C GLU A 223 -6.78 -12.81 41.96
N VAL A 224 -6.89 -12.19 43.15
CA VAL A 224 -8.15 -12.15 43.92
C VAL A 224 -9.25 -11.44 43.14
N TYR A 225 -8.96 -10.23 42.57
CA TYR A 225 -9.91 -9.48 41.77
C TYR A 225 -10.39 -10.24 40.53
N ILE A 226 -9.45 -10.91 39.82
CA ILE A 226 -9.77 -11.75 38.66
C ILE A 226 -10.71 -12.89 39.08
N GLY A 227 -10.42 -13.59 40.19
CA GLY A 227 -11.24 -14.66 40.69
C GLY A 227 -12.67 -14.19 41.07
N GLU A 228 -12.76 -13.10 41.85
CA GLU A 228 -14.04 -12.47 42.19
C GLU A 228 -14.86 -12.09 40.92
N THR A 229 -14.21 -11.45 39.97
CA THR A 229 -14.86 -11.00 38.73
C THR A 229 -15.31 -12.16 37.86
N ILE A 230 -14.51 -13.23 37.75
CA ILE A 230 -14.90 -14.45 37.01
C ILE A 230 -16.14 -15.06 37.68
N SER A 231 -16.20 -15.17 39.00
CA SER A 231 -17.33 -15.74 39.73
C SER A 231 -18.61 -14.93 39.47
N ILE A 232 -18.55 -13.61 39.56
CA ILE A 232 -19.67 -12.71 39.28
C ILE A 232 -20.17 -12.87 37.82
N ILE A 233 -19.27 -12.86 36.83
CA ILE A 233 -19.65 -13.02 35.44
C ILE A 233 -20.26 -14.41 35.19
N GLN A 234 -19.68 -15.46 35.78
CA GLN A 234 -20.16 -16.84 35.68
C GLN A 234 -21.58 -16.97 36.22
N GLU A 235 -21.85 -16.41 37.40
CA GLU A 235 -23.15 -16.42 38.05
C GLU A 235 -24.19 -15.71 37.14
N LYS A 236 -23.86 -14.52 36.65
CA LYS A 236 -24.74 -13.76 35.76
C LYS A 236 -25.06 -14.49 34.45
N LEU A 237 -24.11 -15.15 33.84
CA LEU A 237 -24.34 -15.92 32.62
C LEU A 237 -25.20 -17.17 32.90
N LEU A 238 -24.99 -17.84 34.03
CA LEU A 238 -25.74 -19.02 34.44
C LEU A 238 -27.22 -18.69 34.78
N GLU A 239 -27.51 -17.54 35.42
CA GLU A 239 -28.86 -17.05 35.69
C GLU A 239 -29.73 -17.03 34.42
N TYR A 240 -29.10 -16.74 33.27
CA TYR A 240 -29.79 -16.70 31.96
C TYR A 240 -29.56 -17.96 31.11
N GLY A 241 -29.00 -19.05 31.70
CA GLY A 241 -28.83 -20.33 31.03
C GLY A 241 -27.71 -20.35 29.98
N VAL A 242 -26.71 -19.45 30.07
CA VAL A 242 -25.52 -19.46 29.22
C VAL A 242 -24.37 -20.14 29.94
N LYS A 243 -23.90 -21.27 29.41
CA LYS A 243 -22.71 -21.96 29.88
C LYS A 243 -21.47 -21.39 29.20
N ALA A 244 -20.52 -20.88 29.95
CA ALA A 244 -19.30 -20.27 29.41
C ALA A 244 -18.06 -20.68 30.20
N GLU A 245 -16.94 -20.83 29.52
CA GLU A 245 -15.63 -20.85 30.14
C GLU A 245 -15.09 -19.41 30.21
N ILE A 246 -14.69 -18.95 31.40
CA ILE A 246 -14.22 -17.58 31.59
C ILE A 246 -12.74 -17.60 32.00
N LYS A 247 -11.92 -16.85 31.24
CA LYS A 247 -10.49 -16.71 31.52
C LYS A 247 -10.15 -15.25 31.77
N GLY A 248 -9.57 -14.95 32.91
CA GLY A 248 -8.95 -13.66 33.18
C GLY A 248 -7.54 -13.61 32.55
N ARG A 249 -7.24 -12.57 31.82
CA ARG A 249 -5.96 -12.40 31.16
C ARG A 249 -5.36 -11.01 31.45
N PRO A 250 -4.20 -10.93 32.09
CA PRO A 250 -3.45 -9.67 32.12
C PRO A 250 -3.01 -9.30 30.71
N LYS A 251 -3.01 -8.01 30.38
CA LYS A 251 -2.47 -7.55 29.11
C LYS A 251 -0.96 -7.69 29.07
N HIS A 252 -0.42 -8.03 27.88
CA HIS A 252 1.00 -8.15 27.62
C HIS A 252 1.72 -6.80 27.80
N PHE A 253 3.00 -6.86 28.20
CA PHE A 253 3.83 -5.70 28.49
C PHE A 253 3.93 -4.75 27.28
N PHE A 254 4.18 -5.29 26.09
CA PHE A 254 4.27 -4.50 24.88
C PHE A 254 2.96 -3.77 24.55
N SER A 255 1.80 -4.40 24.77
CA SER A 255 0.49 -3.77 24.58
C SER A 255 0.28 -2.59 25.53
N ILE A 256 0.77 -2.68 26.76
CA ILE A 256 0.74 -1.58 27.74
C ILE A 256 1.68 -0.46 27.29
N PHE A 257 2.93 -0.79 26.95
CA PHE A 257 3.92 0.14 26.44
C PHE A 257 3.42 0.93 25.22
N LYS A 258 2.83 0.25 24.25
CA LYS A 258 2.24 0.86 23.06
C LYS A 258 1.14 1.89 23.40
N LYS A 259 0.32 1.60 24.41
CA LYS A 259 -0.72 2.52 24.88
C LYS A 259 -0.12 3.72 25.62
N MET A 260 0.91 3.50 26.47
CA MET A 260 1.63 4.58 27.12
C MET A 260 2.19 5.57 26.11
N ASN A 261 2.91 5.06 25.11
CA ASN A 261 3.50 5.90 24.05
C ASN A 261 2.44 6.61 23.19
N ALA A 262 1.37 5.91 22.80
CA ALA A 262 0.33 6.49 21.94
C ALA A 262 -0.48 7.61 22.63
N ARG A 263 -0.57 7.60 23.96
CA ARG A 263 -1.34 8.57 24.74
C ARG A 263 -0.46 9.58 25.50
N GLY A 264 0.86 9.34 25.54
CA GLY A 264 1.79 10.14 26.34
C GLY A 264 1.50 10.08 27.85
N VAL A 265 1.09 8.90 28.36
CA VAL A 265 0.66 8.71 29.76
C VAL A 265 1.51 7.66 30.47
N ASP A 266 1.61 7.78 31.80
CA ASP A 266 2.27 6.80 32.65
C ASP A 266 1.40 5.56 32.89
N PHE A 267 2.02 4.49 33.41
CA PHE A 267 1.37 3.21 33.70
C PHE A 267 0.13 3.34 34.59
N GLU A 268 0.19 4.20 35.62
CA GLU A 268 -0.89 4.44 36.58
C GLU A 268 -2.16 4.99 35.94
N GLN A 269 -2.02 5.66 34.81
CA GLN A 269 -3.14 6.25 34.05
C GLN A 269 -3.77 5.26 33.04
N ILE A 270 -3.24 4.02 32.97
CA ILE A 270 -3.81 2.98 32.12
C ILE A 270 -4.76 2.12 32.95
N HIS A 271 -6.05 2.41 32.86
CA HIS A 271 -7.09 1.75 33.64
C HIS A 271 -7.62 0.45 33.01
N ASP A 272 -7.23 0.08 31.77
CA ASP A 272 -7.72 -1.11 31.05
C ASP A 272 -6.66 -2.23 30.99
N ILE A 273 -6.07 -2.59 32.13
CA ILE A 273 -5.00 -3.58 32.23
C ILE A 273 -5.55 -5.02 32.26
N LEU A 274 -6.80 -5.20 32.68
CA LEU A 274 -7.44 -6.49 32.81
C LEU A 274 -8.39 -6.76 31.64
N ALA A 275 -8.27 -7.94 31.09
CA ALA A 275 -9.19 -8.44 30.06
C ALA A 275 -9.77 -9.79 30.48
N PHE A 276 -11.06 -9.98 30.25
CA PHE A 276 -11.75 -11.23 30.48
C PHE A 276 -12.23 -11.81 29.16
N ARG A 277 -11.99 -13.09 28.99
CA ARG A 277 -12.41 -13.85 27.83
C ARG A 277 -13.53 -14.78 28.23
N ILE A 278 -14.66 -14.66 27.54
CA ILE A 278 -15.84 -15.49 27.72
C ILE A 278 -15.96 -16.38 26.48
N ILE A 279 -15.85 -17.69 26.67
CA ILE A 279 -15.90 -18.68 25.60
C ILE A 279 -17.23 -19.42 25.73
N VAL A 280 -18.03 -19.38 24.67
CA VAL A 280 -19.38 -19.98 24.59
C VAL A 280 -19.50 -20.97 23.44
N ALA A 281 -20.58 -21.72 23.35
CA ALA A 281 -20.74 -22.79 22.38
C ALA A 281 -20.98 -22.29 20.95
N ASN A 282 -21.73 -21.20 20.76
CA ASN A 282 -22.15 -20.72 19.44
C ASN A 282 -22.30 -19.20 19.37
N ILE A 283 -22.48 -18.69 18.14
CA ILE A 283 -22.58 -17.24 17.85
C ILE A 283 -23.79 -16.61 18.56
N THR A 284 -24.93 -17.29 18.60
CA THR A 284 -26.12 -16.77 19.29
C THR A 284 -25.85 -16.54 20.76
N GLU A 285 -25.12 -17.44 21.41
CA GLU A 285 -24.70 -17.27 22.81
C GLU A 285 -23.68 -16.14 22.99
N CYS A 286 -22.86 -15.83 21.98
CA CYS A 286 -21.99 -14.66 22.03
C CYS A 286 -22.80 -13.36 22.19
N TYR A 287 -23.83 -13.16 21.36
CA TYR A 287 -24.67 -11.96 21.43
C TYR A 287 -25.58 -11.97 22.69
N LYS A 288 -26.08 -13.14 23.09
CA LYS A 288 -26.82 -13.28 24.37
C LYS A 288 -25.94 -12.90 25.55
N GLY A 289 -24.70 -13.40 25.57
CA GLY A 289 -23.70 -13.06 26.60
C GLY A 289 -23.41 -11.56 26.63
N LEU A 290 -23.25 -10.91 25.47
CA LEU A 290 -23.07 -9.46 25.39
C LEU A 290 -24.24 -8.71 26.05
N GLY A 291 -25.48 -9.09 25.75
CA GLY A 291 -26.68 -8.49 26.35
C GLY A 291 -26.70 -8.63 27.88
N ILE A 292 -26.34 -9.81 28.39
CA ILE A 292 -26.24 -10.07 29.83
C ILE A 292 -25.15 -9.19 30.48
N ILE A 293 -23.99 -9.10 29.86
CA ILE A 293 -22.88 -8.27 30.34
C ILE A 293 -23.27 -6.79 30.39
N HIS A 294 -23.90 -6.27 29.33
CA HIS A 294 -24.32 -4.87 29.27
C HIS A 294 -25.50 -4.53 30.19
N SER A 295 -26.34 -5.51 30.55
CA SER A 295 -27.39 -5.34 31.56
C SER A 295 -26.85 -5.39 32.99
N SER A 296 -25.75 -6.12 33.22
CA SER A 296 -25.14 -6.28 34.53
C SER A 296 -24.07 -5.24 34.85
N PHE A 297 -23.38 -4.71 33.84
CA PHE A 297 -22.28 -3.76 33.96
C PHE A 297 -22.46 -2.61 32.97
N THR A 298 -22.16 -1.38 33.40
CA THR A 298 -22.29 -0.18 32.55
C THR A 298 -21.26 -0.17 31.42
N PRO A 299 -21.65 -0.24 30.14
CA PRO A 299 -20.70 -0.20 29.03
C PRO A 299 -20.15 1.22 28.81
N ILE A 300 -18.89 1.32 28.42
CA ILE A 300 -18.25 2.59 28.06
C ILE A 300 -18.54 2.91 26.61
N PRO A 301 -19.20 4.07 26.30
CA PRO A 301 -19.56 4.44 24.92
C PRO A 301 -18.35 4.48 23.98
N GLY A 302 -18.53 4.01 22.73
CA GLY A 302 -17.49 4.00 21.70
C GLY A 302 -16.39 2.94 21.89
N ARG A 303 -16.56 2.02 22.88
CA ARG A 303 -15.60 0.93 23.15
C ARG A 303 -16.09 -0.45 22.73
N PHE A 304 -17.28 -0.53 22.16
CA PHE A 304 -17.79 -1.76 21.57
C PHE A 304 -17.24 -1.96 20.16
N LYS A 305 -16.86 -3.22 19.84
CA LYS A 305 -16.41 -3.63 18.49
C LYS A 305 -16.94 -5.03 18.21
N ASP A 306 -17.60 -5.18 17.10
CA ASP A 306 -18.12 -6.44 16.62
C ASP A 306 -17.24 -6.99 15.49
N TYR A 307 -16.33 -7.89 15.88
CA TYR A 307 -15.50 -8.62 14.93
C TYR A 307 -16.08 -9.99 14.53
N ILE A 308 -17.30 -10.34 15.02
CA ILE A 308 -18.03 -11.50 14.52
C ILE A 308 -18.74 -11.12 13.22
N ALA A 309 -19.45 -9.99 13.21
CA ALA A 309 -20.13 -9.47 12.04
C ALA A 309 -19.13 -8.98 10.95
N ILE A 310 -18.02 -8.37 11.37
CA ILE A 310 -16.98 -7.86 10.48
C ILE A 310 -15.61 -8.43 10.94
N PRO A 311 -15.25 -9.66 10.48
CA PRO A 311 -13.98 -10.28 10.83
C PRO A 311 -12.80 -9.46 10.38
N LYS A 312 -11.67 -9.56 11.11
CA LYS A 312 -10.40 -8.96 10.65
C LYS A 312 -9.83 -9.76 9.47
N VAL A 313 -8.90 -9.15 8.72
CA VAL A 313 -8.21 -9.79 7.57
C VAL A 313 -7.58 -11.15 7.90
N ASN A 314 -7.17 -11.35 9.14
CA ASN A 314 -6.62 -12.62 9.64
C ASN A 314 -7.70 -13.57 10.19
N ASN A 315 -8.97 -13.39 9.80
CA ASN A 315 -10.13 -14.16 10.25
C ASN A 315 -10.36 -14.14 11.77
N TYR A 316 -9.80 -13.16 12.48
CA TYR A 316 -10.07 -12.99 13.89
C TYR A 316 -11.52 -12.54 14.11
N GLN A 317 -12.25 -13.28 14.94
CA GLN A 317 -13.64 -13.00 15.31
C GLN A 317 -13.77 -12.95 16.85
N SER A 318 -14.46 -11.95 17.37
CA SER A 318 -14.81 -11.79 18.78
C SER A 318 -15.67 -10.56 18.97
N LEU A 319 -16.57 -10.53 19.93
CA LEU A 319 -17.17 -9.29 20.43
C LEU A 319 -16.23 -8.68 21.47
N HIS A 320 -15.92 -7.40 21.35
CA HIS A 320 -15.13 -6.66 22.32
C HIS A 320 -15.97 -5.56 22.94
N THR A 321 -16.02 -5.50 24.23
CA THR A 321 -16.63 -4.39 24.96
C THR A 321 -15.79 -4.02 26.16
N THR A 322 -15.86 -2.76 26.59
CA THR A 322 -15.25 -2.30 27.84
C THR A 322 -16.39 -1.83 28.75
N VAL A 323 -16.40 -2.36 29.94
CA VAL A 323 -17.43 -2.06 30.94
C VAL A 323 -16.81 -1.61 32.26
N ILE A 324 -17.60 -0.98 33.11
CA ILE A 324 -17.24 -0.69 34.50
C ILE A 324 -17.61 -1.94 35.32
N GLY A 325 -16.60 -2.69 35.73
CA GLY A 325 -16.75 -3.92 36.52
C GLY A 325 -16.82 -3.68 38.02
N PRO A 326 -16.65 -4.74 38.82
CA PRO A 326 -16.60 -4.64 40.30
C PRO A 326 -15.57 -3.59 40.74
N LYS A 327 -15.77 -2.98 41.92
CA LYS A 327 -14.89 -1.96 42.49
C LYS A 327 -14.63 -0.74 41.58
N ALA A 328 -15.56 -0.47 40.62
CA ALA A 328 -15.47 0.60 39.63
C ALA A 328 -14.26 0.51 38.66
N GLU A 329 -13.63 -0.67 38.56
CA GLU A 329 -12.52 -0.91 37.65
C GLU A 329 -13.00 -1.07 36.20
N ARG A 330 -12.21 -0.56 35.24
CA ARG A 330 -12.50 -0.73 33.81
C ARG A 330 -11.96 -2.06 33.32
N ILE A 331 -12.85 -2.94 32.87
CA ILE A 331 -12.50 -4.25 32.35
C ILE A 331 -12.87 -4.36 30.87
N GLU A 332 -11.98 -4.95 30.09
CA GLU A 332 -12.25 -5.34 28.71
C GLU A 332 -12.79 -6.76 28.68
N ILE A 333 -13.92 -6.97 28.04
CA ILE A 333 -14.54 -8.29 27.87
C ILE A 333 -14.51 -8.67 26.40
N GLN A 334 -14.01 -9.87 26.12
CA GLN A 334 -13.95 -10.50 24.82
C GLN A 334 -14.85 -11.73 24.83
N ILE A 335 -15.85 -11.78 23.94
CA ILE A 335 -16.80 -12.90 23.88
C ILE A 335 -16.65 -13.57 22.50
N ARG A 336 -16.48 -14.88 22.49
CA ARG A 336 -16.27 -15.67 21.28
C ARG A 336 -16.61 -17.15 21.48
N THR A 337 -16.77 -17.90 20.39
CA THR A 337 -16.95 -19.35 20.44
C THR A 337 -15.62 -20.07 20.67
N THR A 338 -15.68 -21.38 20.98
CA THR A 338 -14.50 -22.23 21.12
C THR A 338 -13.67 -22.24 19.82
N GLU A 339 -14.33 -22.32 18.66
CA GLU A 339 -13.66 -22.28 17.35
C GLU A 339 -12.96 -20.94 17.10
N MET A 340 -13.66 -19.84 17.40
CA MET A 340 -13.07 -18.49 17.31
C MET A 340 -11.88 -18.30 18.25
N ASP A 341 -11.91 -18.95 19.43
CA ASP A 341 -10.79 -18.92 20.38
C ASP A 341 -9.56 -19.65 19.83
N GLU A 342 -9.75 -20.83 19.22
CA GLU A 342 -8.68 -21.55 18.54
C GLU A 342 -8.05 -20.74 17.39
N VAL A 343 -8.89 -20.18 16.53
CA VAL A 343 -8.42 -19.32 15.42
C VAL A 343 -7.71 -18.07 15.95
N ALA A 344 -8.22 -17.47 17.03
CA ALA A 344 -7.60 -16.28 17.62
C ALA A 344 -6.22 -16.55 18.27
N GLU A 345 -5.96 -17.75 18.80
CA GLU A 345 -4.69 -18.11 19.42
C GLU A 345 -3.66 -18.68 18.43
N LYS A 346 -4.13 -19.55 17.51
CA LYS A 346 -3.26 -20.31 16.60
C LYS A 346 -3.28 -19.75 15.16
N GLY A 347 -4.22 -18.85 14.84
CA GLY A 347 -4.35 -18.26 13.50
C GLY A 347 -4.60 -19.31 12.43
N ILE A 348 -3.89 -19.17 11.32
CA ILE A 348 -4.02 -20.08 10.16
C ILE A 348 -3.67 -21.52 10.52
N ALA A 349 -2.85 -21.75 11.54
CA ALA A 349 -2.48 -23.09 12.01
C ALA A 349 -3.70 -23.88 12.53
N ALA A 350 -4.75 -23.21 13.05
CA ALA A 350 -5.97 -23.87 13.50
C ALA A 350 -6.73 -24.57 12.37
N HIS A 351 -6.62 -24.09 11.15
CA HIS A 351 -7.30 -24.64 9.98
C HIS A 351 -6.55 -25.82 9.32
N TRP A 352 -5.31 -26.10 9.71
CA TRP A 352 -4.49 -27.17 9.12
C TRP A 352 -5.02 -28.56 9.42
N LYS A 353 -5.67 -28.74 10.57
CA LYS A 353 -6.20 -30.02 11.04
C LYS A 353 -7.37 -30.60 10.21
N TYR A 354 -8.12 -29.77 9.46
CA TYR A 354 -9.37 -30.18 8.79
C TYR A 354 -9.23 -30.50 7.31
N LYS A 355 -8.03 -30.39 6.72
CA LYS A 355 -7.85 -30.52 5.26
C LYS A 355 -6.89 -31.61 4.81
N GLU A 356 -6.69 -32.67 5.61
CA GLU A 356 -6.10 -33.92 5.12
C GLU A 356 -7.11 -34.62 4.20
N GLY A 357 -6.97 -34.42 2.88
CA GLY A 357 -7.81 -35.08 1.88
C GLY A 357 -8.20 -34.24 0.68
N VAL A 358 -7.98 -32.94 0.66
CA VAL A 358 -8.23 -32.10 -0.51
C VAL A 358 -6.92 -31.47 -0.96
N SER A 359 -6.30 -32.09 -1.94
CA SER A 359 -5.17 -31.54 -2.68
C SER A 359 -5.48 -30.12 -3.17
N GLY A 360 -4.70 -29.13 -2.72
CA GLY A 360 -4.56 -27.87 -3.43
C GLY A 360 -5.41 -26.70 -3.01
N GLY A 361 -5.90 -26.62 -1.77
CA GLY A 361 -6.71 -25.49 -1.34
C GLY A 361 -6.22 -24.76 -0.09
N ALA A 362 -4.91 -24.48 0.05
CA ALA A 362 -4.49 -23.41 0.95
C ALA A 362 -5.18 -22.14 0.45
N ALA A 363 -6.04 -21.53 1.29
CA ALA A 363 -6.60 -20.22 0.98
C ALA A 363 -5.42 -19.31 0.67
N LYS A 364 -5.21 -19.02 -0.61
CA LYS A 364 -4.13 -18.15 -1.05
C LYS A 364 -4.36 -16.83 -0.36
N LEU A 365 -3.48 -16.51 0.59
CA LEU A 365 -3.60 -15.26 1.32
C LEU A 365 -3.29 -14.14 0.33
N LYS A 366 -4.31 -13.36 -0.01
CA LYS A 366 -4.26 -12.28 -1.01
C LYS A 366 -3.04 -11.36 -0.85
N TRP A 367 -2.63 -11.09 0.39
CA TRP A 367 -1.47 -10.26 0.66
C TRP A 367 -0.13 -10.90 0.24
N ILE A 368 -0.03 -12.25 0.23
CA ILE A 368 1.15 -12.97 -0.28
C ILE A 368 1.21 -12.86 -1.80
N GLU A 369 0.08 -12.99 -2.49
CA GLU A 369 0.00 -12.79 -3.95
C GLU A 369 0.39 -11.36 -4.32
N GLU A 370 -0.06 -10.36 -3.55
CA GLU A 370 0.31 -8.97 -3.73
C GLU A 370 1.82 -8.73 -3.52
N LEU A 371 2.43 -9.37 -2.51
CA LEU A 371 3.89 -9.34 -2.30
C LEU A 371 4.66 -10.02 -3.44
N LEU A 372 4.16 -11.14 -3.97
CA LEU A 372 4.78 -11.81 -5.12
C LEU A 372 4.71 -10.95 -6.39
N GLU A 373 3.55 -10.37 -6.70
CA GLU A 373 3.38 -9.48 -7.84
C GLU A 373 4.34 -8.28 -7.73
N PHE A 374 4.50 -7.73 -6.54
CA PHE A 374 5.45 -6.65 -6.28
C PHE A 374 6.91 -7.10 -6.45
N ASN A 375 7.26 -8.29 -5.95
CA ASN A 375 8.58 -8.87 -6.08
C ASN A 375 9.03 -9.01 -7.55
N GLN A 376 8.13 -9.43 -8.44
CA GLN A 376 8.40 -9.57 -9.87
C GLN A 376 8.65 -8.23 -10.58
N ASN A 377 8.10 -7.14 -10.05
CA ASN A 377 8.12 -5.81 -10.68
C ASN A 377 9.18 -4.84 -10.09
N THR A 378 9.95 -5.28 -9.08
CA THR A 378 10.90 -4.40 -8.37
C THR A 378 12.28 -5.05 -8.26
N GLU A 379 13.27 -4.45 -8.93
CA GLU A 379 14.67 -4.88 -8.83
C GLU A 379 15.41 -4.27 -7.61
N ASN A 380 14.93 -3.13 -7.10
CA ASN A 380 15.54 -2.40 -6.00
C ASN A 380 15.22 -3.03 -4.64
N ASN A 381 16.24 -3.57 -3.96
CA ASN A 381 16.13 -4.24 -2.68
C ASN A 381 15.66 -3.32 -1.54
N ALA A 382 16.08 -2.06 -1.52
CA ALA A 382 15.64 -1.09 -0.50
C ALA A 382 14.14 -0.74 -0.67
N GLU A 383 13.70 -0.55 -1.92
CA GLU A 383 12.29 -0.32 -2.24
C GLU A 383 11.45 -1.54 -1.85
N PHE A 384 11.91 -2.77 -2.16
CA PHE A 384 11.24 -4.00 -1.78
C PHE A 384 11.07 -4.12 -0.26
N MET A 385 12.15 -3.93 0.53
CA MET A 385 12.07 -4.01 2.00
C MET A 385 11.18 -2.93 2.61
N SER A 386 11.24 -1.71 2.07
CA SER A 386 10.33 -0.63 2.50
C SER A 386 8.86 -0.99 2.25
N HIS A 387 8.54 -1.58 1.10
CA HIS A 387 7.19 -2.06 0.79
C HIS A 387 6.75 -3.18 1.71
N VAL A 388 7.61 -4.18 1.93
CA VAL A 388 7.32 -5.29 2.85
C VAL A 388 6.99 -4.78 4.24
N LYS A 389 7.85 -3.93 4.83
CA LYS A 389 7.61 -3.34 6.16
C LYS A 389 6.28 -2.58 6.21
N ASN A 390 6.03 -1.82 5.16
CA ASN A 390 4.81 -1.06 5.03
C ASN A 390 3.56 -1.94 4.85
N ASP A 391 3.61 -3.03 4.09
CA ASP A 391 2.47 -3.92 3.84
C ASP A 391 2.19 -4.87 5.01
N LEU A 392 3.19 -5.14 5.84
CA LEU A 392 3.02 -5.94 7.04
C LEU A 392 2.37 -5.17 8.21
N ASP A 393 2.32 -3.84 8.17
CA ASP A 393 1.66 -3.04 9.21
C ASP A 393 0.14 -3.31 9.26
N ILE A 394 -0.35 -3.72 10.42
CA ILE A 394 -1.74 -4.16 10.66
C ILE A 394 -2.54 -3.03 11.33
N GLY A 395 -2.62 -1.90 10.67
CA GLY A 395 -3.53 -0.83 11.05
C GLY A 395 -4.47 -0.54 9.87
N GLY A 396 -5.66 -1.16 9.83
CA GLY A 396 -6.65 -0.93 8.79
C GLY A 396 -7.72 0.09 9.19
N VAL A 397 -8.20 0.86 8.21
CA VAL A 397 -9.44 1.60 8.28
C VAL A 397 -10.51 0.83 7.49
N PHE A 398 -11.67 0.62 8.11
CA PHE A 398 -12.81 -0.02 7.46
C PHE A 398 -13.69 1.06 6.83
N VAL A 399 -13.86 0.99 5.53
CA VAL A 399 -14.65 1.95 4.75
C VAL A 399 -15.74 1.22 3.99
N PHE A 400 -16.80 1.93 3.64
CA PHE A 400 -17.99 1.36 3.04
C PHE A 400 -18.21 1.89 1.63
N THR A 401 -18.73 1.03 0.74
CA THR A 401 -19.37 1.51 -0.49
C THR A 401 -20.76 2.05 -0.18
N PRO A 402 -21.38 2.85 -1.05
CA PRO A 402 -22.79 3.24 -0.90
C PRO A 402 -23.77 2.05 -0.84
N ASN A 403 -23.38 0.89 -1.37
CA ASN A 403 -24.15 -0.35 -1.34
C ASN A 403 -23.98 -1.15 -0.03
N GLY A 404 -23.07 -0.71 0.86
CA GLY A 404 -22.82 -1.38 2.14
C GLY A 404 -21.65 -2.37 2.14
N ASP A 405 -20.96 -2.57 1.00
CA ASP A 405 -19.77 -3.43 0.98
C ASP A 405 -18.65 -2.83 1.82
N VAL A 406 -17.94 -3.66 2.57
CA VAL A 406 -16.87 -3.25 3.47
C VAL A 406 -15.51 -3.49 2.84
N PHE A 407 -14.66 -2.48 2.85
CA PHE A 407 -13.27 -2.57 2.43
C PHE A 407 -12.34 -2.22 3.59
N GLU A 408 -11.37 -3.07 3.86
CA GLU A 408 -10.28 -2.75 4.76
C GLU A 408 -9.13 -2.15 3.96
N LEU A 409 -8.73 -0.93 4.33
CA LEU A 409 -7.62 -0.19 3.75
C LEU A 409 -6.58 0.08 4.84
N ARG A 410 -5.36 0.41 4.45
CA ARG A 410 -4.29 0.78 5.37
C ARG A 410 -4.60 2.08 6.10
N HIS A 411 -4.03 2.22 7.30
CA HIS A 411 -4.06 3.51 7.99
C HIS A 411 -3.39 4.60 7.13
N GLY A 412 -4.06 5.73 6.99
CA GLY A 412 -3.62 6.82 6.11
C GLY A 412 -3.97 6.63 4.63
N ALA A 413 -4.72 5.58 4.27
CA ALA A 413 -5.20 5.37 2.91
C ALA A 413 -6.06 6.53 2.42
N THR A 414 -6.04 6.71 1.10
CA THR A 414 -6.73 7.78 0.39
C THR A 414 -7.90 7.23 -0.44
N PRO A 415 -8.82 8.08 -0.92
CA PRO A 415 -9.85 7.67 -1.86
C PRO A 415 -9.31 6.99 -3.12
N LEU A 416 -8.10 7.36 -3.55
CA LEU A 416 -7.45 6.74 -4.69
C LEU A 416 -7.02 5.30 -4.36
N ASP A 417 -6.51 5.04 -3.14
CA ASP A 417 -6.23 3.68 -2.67
C ASP A 417 -7.49 2.82 -2.67
N PHE A 418 -8.62 3.38 -2.21
CA PHE A 418 -9.92 2.71 -2.24
C PHE A 418 -10.35 2.37 -3.67
N ALA A 419 -10.20 3.31 -4.63
CA ALA A 419 -10.55 3.08 -6.03
C ALA A 419 -9.78 1.90 -6.63
N TYR A 420 -8.46 1.79 -6.35
CA TYR A 420 -7.64 0.64 -6.76
C TYR A 420 -7.94 -0.64 -5.98
N ALA A 421 -8.43 -0.54 -4.75
CA ALA A 421 -8.87 -1.70 -3.98
C ALA A 421 -10.13 -2.31 -4.56
N VAL A 422 -11.07 -1.49 -5.03
CA VAL A 422 -12.30 -1.92 -5.70
C VAL A 422 -11.97 -2.59 -7.04
N HIS A 423 -11.33 -1.87 -7.97
CA HIS A 423 -10.93 -2.41 -9.26
C HIS A 423 -9.85 -1.55 -9.92
N THR A 424 -8.90 -2.16 -10.64
CA THR A 424 -7.81 -1.44 -11.33
C THR A 424 -8.33 -0.39 -12.31
N GLU A 425 -9.36 -0.72 -13.11
CA GLU A 425 -9.95 0.21 -14.07
C GLU A 425 -10.69 1.38 -13.40
N VAL A 426 -11.31 1.17 -12.23
CA VAL A 426 -11.90 2.25 -11.44
C VAL A 426 -10.79 3.17 -10.96
N GLY A 427 -9.69 2.61 -10.44
CA GLY A 427 -8.51 3.34 -10.05
C GLY A 427 -7.95 4.19 -11.18
N HIS A 428 -7.72 3.59 -12.37
CA HIS A 428 -7.17 4.31 -13.53
C HIS A 428 -8.07 5.46 -14.00
N LYS A 429 -9.38 5.33 -13.89
CA LYS A 429 -10.38 6.30 -14.37
C LYS A 429 -10.87 7.28 -13.31
N THR A 430 -10.27 7.29 -12.12
CA THR A 430 -10.69 8.15 -11.01
C THR A 430 -10.45 9.62 -11.33
N VAL A 431 -11.48 10.45 -11.19
CA VAL A 431 -11.39 11.92 -11.30
C VAL A 431 -11.70 12.63 -10.00
N GLY A 432 -12.34 11.94 -9.04
CA GLY A 432 -12.70 12.51 -7.74
C GLY A 432 -13.37 11.49 -6.84
N ALA A 433 -13.62 11.89 -5.61
CA ALA A 433 -14.31 11.04 -4.65
C ALA A 433 -15.24 11.86 -3.75
N LYS A 434 -16.31 11.21 -3.29
CA LYS A 434 -17.14 11.72 -2.19
C LYS A 434 -16.93 10.84 -0.97
N VAL A 435 -16.78 11.45 0.18
CA VAL A 435 -16.73 10.78 1.48
C VAL A 435 -17.89 11.30 2.32
N ASN A 436 -18.75 10.39 2.78
CA ASN A 436 -19.97 10.72 3.54
C ASN A 436 -20.83 11.76 2.80
N GLY A 437 -20.96 11.62 1.47
CA GLY A 437 -21.74 12.48 0.58
C GLY A 437 -21.05 13.80 0.20
N LYS A 438 -19.89 14.16 0.78
CA LYS A 438 -19.14 15.39 0.48
C LYS A 438 -17.97 15.11 -0.44
N MET A 439 -17.73 16.00 -1.42
CA MET A 439 -16.55 15.96 -2.28
C MET A 439 -15.28 16.16 -1.45
N VAL A 440 -14.28 15.33 -1.70
CA VAL A 440 -12.97 15.42 -1.04
C VAL A 440 -11.83 15.32 -2.06
N PRO A 441 -10.68 15.91 -1.78
CA PRO A 441 -9.46 15.74 -2.57
C PRO A 441 -9.02 14.27 -2.60
N LEU A 442 -8.36 13.83 -3.68
CA LEU A 442 -7.82 12.46 -3.77
C LEU A 442 -6.76 12.14 -2.70
N LYS A 443 -6.10 13.15 -2.14
CA LYS A 443 -5.14 13.05 -1.02
C LYS A 443 -5.79 12.98 0.37
N PHE A 444 -7.13 13.05 0.47
CA PHE A 444 -7.87 12.99 1.74
C PHE A 444 -7.56 11.69 2.48
N THR A 445 -7.35 11.78 3.80
CA THR A 445 -7.09 10.58 4.62
C THR A 445 -8.39 10.00 5.14
N LEU A 446 -8.65 8.75 4.76
CA LEU A 446 -9.86 8.01 5.13
C LEU A 446 -9.84 7.56 6.60
N LYS A 447 -11.02 7.49 7.20
CA LYS A 447 -11.25 7.03 8.57
C LYS A 447 -12.21 5.84 8.58
N SER A 448 -12.11 5.00 9.61
CA SER A 448 -13.07 3.90 9.78
C SER A 448 -14.50 4.45 9.94
N GLY A 449 -15.43 3.86 9.21
CA GLY A 449 -16.83 4.30 9.16
C GLY A 449 -17.16 5.22 7.98
N ASP A 450 -16.17 5.68 7.20
CA ASP A 450 -16.42 6.51 6.02
C ASP A 450 -17.10 5.72 4.91
N THR A 451 -18.14 6.31 4.29
CA THR A 451 -18.78 5.81 3.07
C THR A 451 -18.19 6.54 1.86
N ILE A 452 -17.67 5.79 0.88
CA ILE A 452 -16.89 6.33 -0.23
C ILE A 452 -17.57 6.05 -1.56
N GLU A 453 -17.77 7.10 -2.37
CA GLU A 453 -18.21 7.02 -3.76
C GLU A 453 -17.08 7.55 -4.66
N ILE A 454 -16.62 6.74 -5.63
CA ILE A 454 -15.59 7.13 -6.60
C ILE A 454 -16.24 7.66 -7.87
N LEU A 455 -15.78 8.82 -8.31
CA LEU A 455 -16.18 9.43 -9.57
C LEU A 455 -15.14 9.09 -10.65
N THR A 456 -15.62 8.57 -11.77
CA THR A 456 -14.75 8.12 -12.87
C THR A 456 -15.05 8.85 -14.16
N SER A 457 -14.03 8.99 -15.03
CA SER A 457 -14.16 9.47 -16.40
C SER A 457 -13.43 8.56 -17.37
N LYS A 458 -14.00 8.35 -18.57
CA LYS A 458 -13.38 7.53 -19.61
C LYS A 458 -12.08 8.13 -20.15
N SER A 459 -11.91 9.45 -20.07
CA SER A 459 -10.72 10.17 -20.56
C SER A 459 -9.61 10.30 -19.52
N GLN A 460 -9.89 9.93 -18.26
CA GLN A 460 -8.89 10.02 -17.20
C GLN A 460 -7.92 8.85 -17.27
N THR A 461 -6.66 9.17 -16.99
CA THR A 461 -5.56 8.20 -16.93
C THR A 461 -4.65 8.51 -15.74
N PRO A 462 -3.94 7.50 -15.19
CA PRO A 462 -2.99 7.70 -14.11
C PRO A 462 -1.86 8.66 -14.50
N ASN A 463 -1.43 9.48 -13.53
CA ASN A 463 -0.27 10.35 -13.67
C ASN A 463 0.83 10.02 -12.64
N LYS A 464 2.01 10.65 -12.77
CA LYS A 464 3.15 10.40 -11.89
C LYS A 464 2.89 10.84 -10.44
N ASP A 465 2.11 11.89 -10.23
CA ASP A 465 1.85 12.46 -8.91
C ASP A 465 0.99 11.54 -8.04
N TRP A 466 0.17 10.71 -8.67
CA TRP A 466 -0.63 9.72 -7.98
C TRP A 466 0.20 8.72 -7.15
N ILE A 467 1.46 8.45 -7.57
CA ILE A 467 2.39 7.59 -6.81
C ILE A 467 2.66 8.16 -5.41
N ASN A 468 2.69 9.50 -5.29
CA ASN A 468 2.92 10.20 -4.03
C ASN A 468 1.66 10.27 -3.16
N ILE A 469 0.48 10.27 -3.77
CA ILE A 469 -0.82 10.33 -3.10
C ILE A 469 -1.15 8.98 -2.46
N VAL A 470 -1.05 7.89 -3.22
CA VAL A 470 -1.44 6.56 -2.77
C VAL A 470 -0.49 6.00 -1.71
N LYS A 471 -1.06 5.28 -0.75
CA LYS A 471 -0.33 4.62 0.34
C LYS A 471 -0.20 3.11 0.13
N SER A 472 -1.15 2.48 -0.57
CA SER A 472 -1.15 1.05 -0.81
C SER A 472 -0.13 0.65 -1.88
N SER A 473 0.58 -0.46 -1.65
CA SER A 473 1.54 -1.04 -2.58
C SER A 473 0.88 -1.46 -3.88
N LYS A 474 -0.34 -2.00 -3.80
CA LYS A 474 -1.16 -2.38 -4.95
C LYS A 474 -1.43 -1.20 -5.89
N ALA A 475 -1.90 -0.07 -5.35
CA ALA A 475 -2.15 1.12 -6.16
C ALA A 475 -0.86 1.64 -6.80
N LYS A 476 0.24 1.73 -6.03
CA LYS A 476 1.56 2.13 -6.55
C LYS A 476 2.04 1.24 -7.68
N ALA A 477 1.95 -0.09 -7.51
CA ALA A 477 2.37 -1.05 -8.53
C ALA A 477 1.53 -0.91 -9.81
N LYS A 478 0.20 -0.81 -9.70
CA LYS A 478 -0.69 -0.65 -10.85
C LYS A 478 -0.48 0.67 -11.59
N ILE A 479 -0.25 1.76 -10.85
CA ILE A 479 0.07 3.08 -11.43
C ILE A 479 1.43 3.02 -12.16
N LYS A 480 2.48 2.48 -11.52
CA LYS A 480 3.81 2.33 -12.13
C LYS A 480 3.76 1.48 -13.40
N ALA A 481 3.09 0.32 -13.35
CA ALA A 481 2.95 -0.57 -14.50
C ALA A 481 2.23 0.13 -15.67
N TRP A 482 1.19 0.91 -15.39
CA TRP A 482 0.46 1.67 -16.41
C TRP A 482 1.35 2.77 -17.03
N LEU A 483 2.08 3.53 -16.20
CA LEU A 483 2.98 4.59 -16.67
C LEU A 483 4.11 4.02 -17.54
N LEU A 484 4.72 2.90 -17.12
CA LEU A 484 5.77 2.21 -17.90
C LEU A 484 5.24 1.70 -19.23
N ARG A 485 4.00 1.16 -19.26
CA ARG A 485 3.38 0.72 -20.50
C ARG A 485 3.18 1.89 -21.47
N VAL A 486 2.61 2.99 -21.00
CA VAL A 486 2.39 4.18 -21.83
C VAL A 486 3.72 4.80 -22.32
N GLU A 487 4.74 4.84 -21.45
CA GLU A 487 6.07 5.31 -21.84
C GLU A 487 6.69 4.38 -22.91
N ARG A 488 6.53 3.07 -22.74
CA ARG A 488 6.98 2.08 -23.73
C ARG A 488 6.28 2.24 -25.08
N GLU A 489 4.96 2.34 -25.08
CA GLU A 489 4.14 2.55 -26.30
C GLU A 489 4.58 3.83 -27.02
N LYS A 490 4.78 4.91 -26.26
CA LYS A 490 5.24 6.20 -26.81
C LYS A 490 6.67 6.11 -27.38
N ASN A 491 7.58 5.43 -26.70
CA ASN A 491 8.95 5.24 -27.19
C ASN A 491 8.98 4.38 -28.46
N ILE A 492 8.11 3.36 -28.55
CA ILE A 492 7.94 2.55 -29.78
C ILE A 492 7.48 3.45 -30.94
N GLU A 493 6.50 4.33 -30.71
CA GLU A 493 5.99 5.23 -31.74
C GLU A 493 7.07 6.22 -32.21
N ILE A 494 7.75 6.87 -31.27
CA ILE A 494 8.88 7.78 -31.58
C ILE A 494 10.00 7.05 -32.34
N GLY A 495 10.36 5.84 -31.90
CA GLY A 495 11.40 5.05 -32.56
C GLY A 495 11.01 4.63 -33.97
N LYS A 496 9.76 4.23 -34.18
CA LYS A 496 9.20 3.94 -35.52
C LYS A 496 9.26 5.14 -36.43
N GLU A 497 8.81 6.31 -35.95
CA GLU A 497 8.80 7.54 -36.71
C GLU A 497 10.22 8.02 -37.09
N THR A 498 11.15 7.90 -36.11
CA THR A 498 12.57 8.25 -36.34
C THR A 498 13.19 7.35 -37.39
N LEU A 499 13.03 6.02 -37.27
CA LEU A 499 13.58 5.07 -38.24
C LEU A 499 12.91 5.20 -39.61
N ASP A 500 11.61 5.44 -39.71
CA ASP A 500 10.93 5.63 -41.00
C ASP A 500 11.44 6.90 -41.75
N LYS A 501 11.71 7.99 -41.00
CA LYS A 501 12.36 9.18 -41.57
C LYS A 501 13.79 8.88 -42.01
N THR A 502 14.55 8.12 -41.23
CA THR A 502 15.92 7.73 -41.59
C THR A 502 15.95 6.86 -42.84
N PHE A 503 15.10 5.83 -42.93
CA PHE A 503 15.05 4.93 -44.07
C PHE A 503 14.59 5.61 -45.37
N LYS A 504 13.76 6.66 -45.27
CA LYS A 504 13.39 7.49 -46.44
C LYS A 504 14.59 8.20 -47.09
N LEU A 505 15.64 8.52 -46.32
CA LEU A 505 16.88 9.05 -46.88
C LEU A 505 17.62 8.05 -47.76
N PHE A 506 17.37 6.75 -47.53
CA PHE A 506 17.91 5.63 -48.30
C PHE A 506 16.91 5.09 -49.32
N ASN A 507 15.94 5.90 -49.77
CA ASN A 507 14.91 5.56 -50.76
C ASN A 507 14.09 4.31 -50.42
N THR A 508 13.92 4.00 -49.12
CA THR A 508 13.13 2.89 -48.62
C THR A 508 12.21 3.31 -47.47
N SER A 509 11.41 2.40 -46.93
CA SER A 509 10.55 2.68 -45.81
C SER A 509 10.64 1.57 -44.73
N LEU A 510 10.37 1.93 -43.50
CA LEU A 510 10.29 0.96 -42.38
C LEU A 510 9.34 -0.21 -42.75
N LYS A 511 8.24 0.07 -43.42
CA LYS A 511 7.25 -0.95 -43.82
C LYS A 511 7.78 -1.91 -44.90
N ALA A 512 8.63 -1.44 -45.80
CA ALA A 512 9.30 -2.26 -46.83
C ALA A 512 10.31 -3.21 -46.17
N LEU A 513 11.15 -2.70 -45.27
CA LEU A 513 12.17 -3.46 -44.56
C LEU A 513 11.58 -4.48 -43.57
N LEU A 514 10.41 -4.21 -43.00
CA LEU A 514 9.67 -5.18 -42.23
C LEU A 514 9.13 -6.33 -43.06
N LYS A 515 8.68 -6.05 -44.30
CA LYS A 515 8.16 -7.07 -45.23
C LYS A 515 9.29 -7.92 -45.82
N SER A 516 10.45 -7.37 -46.07
CA SER A 516 11.62 -8.13 -46.58
C SER A 516 12.32 -8.96 -45.49
N GLY A 517 12.02 -8.71 -44.21
CA GLY A 517 12.65 -9.41 -43.08
C GLY A 517 14.04 -8.86 -42.70
N GLU A 518 14.50 -7.77 -43.33
CA GLU A 518 15.83 -7.18 -43.08
C GLU A 518 15.96 -6.60 -41.65
N ILE A 519 14.86 -6.07 -41.09
CA ILE A 519 14.84 -5.59 -39.70
C ILE A 519 15.02 -6.74 -38.69
N GLU A 520 14.53 -7.93 -39.03
CA GLU A 520 14.75 -9.11 -38.18
C GLU A 520 16.22 -9.54 -38.16
N LYS A 521 16.93 -9.43 -39.29
CA LYS A 521 18.39 -9.66 -39.34
C LYS A 521 19.15 -8.58 -38.55
N ALA A 522 18.76 -7.32 -38.68
CA ALA A 522 19.32 -6.22 -37.89
C ALA A 522 19.10 -6.37 -36.38
N LYS A 523 17.97 -6.97 -35.96
CA LYS A 523 17.69 -7.30 -34.56
C LYS A 523 18.77 -8.20 -33.96
N ASP A 524 19.15 -9.24 -34.69
CA ASP A 524 20.14 -10.23 -34.21
C ASP A 524 21.55 -9.62 -34.16
N GLU A 525 21.92 -8.79 -35.16
CA GLU A 525 23.20 -8.08 -35.18
C GLU A 525 23.31 -7.01 -34.08
N LEU A 526 22.21 -6.34 -33.76
CA LEU A 526 22.15 -5.33 -32.68
C LEU A 526 22.02 -5.97 -31.30
N GLY A 527 21.80 -7.29 -31.18
CA GLY A 527 21.60 -7.98 -29.93
C GLY A 527 20.30 -7.61 -29.22
N ALA A 528 19.27 -7.20 -29.97
CA ALA A 528 17.96 -6.86 -29.41
C ALA A 528 17.07 -8.10 -29.29
N LYS A 529 16.28 -8.18 -28.24
CA LYS A 529 15.37 -9.30 -27.99
C LYS A 529 14.11 -9.27 -28.90
N SER A 530 13.71 -8.07 -29.33
CA SER A 530 12.55 -7.85 -30.19
C SER A 530 12.74 -6.61 -31.05
N ILE A 531 11.96 -6.50 -32.12
CA ILE A 531 11.91 -5.30 -32.98
C ILE A 531 11.46 -4.07 -32.18
N ASP A 532 10.51 -4.23 -31.26
CA ASP A 532 10.07 -3.15 -30.37
C ASP A 532 11.21 -2.62 -29.50
N GLU A 533 12.17 -3.49 -29.12
CA GLU A 533 13.33 -3.05 -28.36
C GLU A 533 14.27 -2.19 -29.20
N ILE A 534 14.39 -2.43 -30.50
CA ILE A 534 15.12 -1.54 -31.41
C ILE A 534 14.49 -0.15 -31.41
N TYR A 535 13.15 -0.07 -31.58
CA TYR A 535 12.42 1.20 -31.57
C TYR A 535 12.62 1.96 -30.24
N ILE A 536 12.50 1.26 -29.11
CA ILE A 536 12.70 1.83 -27.78
C ILE A 536 14.14 2.34 -27.64
N ASN A 537 15.14 1.54 -28.02
CA ASN A 537 16.55 1.90 -27.90
C ASN A 537 16.91 3.09 -28.80
N VAL A 538 16.28 3.23 -29.97
CA VAL A 538 16.42 4.41 -30.84
C VAL A 538 15.76 5.63 -30.18
N ALA A 539 14.55 5.50 -29.67
CA ALA A 539 13.84 6.60 -29.02
C ALA A 539 14.54 7.15 -27.77
N VAL A 540 15.19 6.27 -26.98
CA VAL A 540 15.97 6.67 -25.79
C VAL A 540 17.42 7.07 -26.10
N GLY A 541 17.84 6.97 -27.39
CA GLY A 541 19.19 7.33 -27.82
C GLY A 541 20.28 6.31 -27.50
N LYS A 542 19.93 5.07 -27.12
CA LYS A 542 20.87 3.98 -26.88
C LYS A 542 21.41 3.40 -28.19
N PHE A 543 20.57 3.36 -29.23
CA PHE A 543 20.98 3.09 -30.59
C PHE A 543 20.85 4.36 -31.41
N SER A 544 21.90 4.74 -32.13
CA SER A 544 21.77 5.80 -33.14
C SER A 544 21.04 5.22 -34.39
N PRO A 545 20.27 6.01 -35.11
CA PRO A 545 19.65 5.56 -36.36
C PRO A 545 20.67 5.04 -37.38
N GLU A 546 21.89 5.60 -37.41
CA GLU A 546 23.01 5.15 -38.23
C GLU A 546 23.44 3.72 -37.89
N ARG A 547 23.53 3.40 -36.60
CA ARG A 547 23.87 2.06 -36.16
C ARG A 547 22.84 1.03 -36.63
N VAL A 548 21.55 1.42 -36.67
CA VAL A 548 20.49 0.55 -37.18
C VAL A 548 20.58 0.38 -38.69
N THR A 549 20.91 1.45 -39.45
CA THR A 549 21.10 1.36 -40.91
C THR A 549 22.33 0.53 -41.28
N GLN A 550 23.42 0.64 -40.54
CA GLN A 550 24.66 -0.17 -40.74
C GLN A 550 24.44 -1.66 -40.49
N ALA A 551 23.49 -2.02 -39.60
CA ALA A 551 23.10 -3.40 -39.33
C ALA A 551 22.22 -4.00 -40.46
N ILE A 552 21.81 -3.24 -41.47
CA ILE A 552 21.03 -3.68 -42.62
C ILE A 552 21.92 -3.70 -43.87
N PRO A 553 22.43 -4.86 -44.34
CA PRO A 553 23.38 -4.95 -45.42
C PRO A 553 22.91 -4.30 -46.76
N GLU A 554 21.63 -4.36 -47.04
CA GLU A 554 21.04 -3.81 -48.26
C GLU A 554 21.00 -2.26 -48.32
N LEU A 555 21.23 -1.59 -47.20
CA LEU A 555 21.24 -0.13 -47.09
C LEU A 555 22.65 0.49 -47.15
N LYS A 556 23.67 -0.28 -47.53
CA LYS A 556 25.03 0.24 -47.76
C LYS A 556 25.02 1.01 -49.07
N VAL A 557 24.92 2.34 -48.96
CA VAL A 557 24.80 3.27 -50.13
C VAL A 557 26.17 3.83 -50.53
N GLU A 558 26.36 4.03 -51.85
CA GLU A 558 27.51 4.70 -52.49
C GLU A 558 27.42 6.25 -52.48
N GLU A 559 26.69 6.89 -51.55
CA GLU A 559 26.63 8.33 -51.43
C GLU A 559 27.65 8.88 -50.42
N ASP A 560 28.09 10.15 -50.67
CA ASP A 560 29.10 10.84 -49.90
C ASP A 560 28.76 10.85 -48.37
N PRO A 561 29.64 10.26 -47.50
CA PRO A 561 29.37 10.10 -46.07
C PRO A 561 29.08 11.40 -45.32
N GLU A 562 29.61 12.54 -45.74
CA GLU A 562 29.41 13.83 -45.06
C GLU A 562 27.96 14.37 -45.20
N THR A 563 27.35 14.15 -46.36
CA THR A 563 25.96 14.62 -46.64
C THR A 563 24.93 13.79 -45.86
N ILE A 564 25.20 12.51 -45.70
CA ILE A 564 24.31 11.61 -44.91
C ILE A 564 24.47 11.92 -43.41
N HIS A 565 25.67 12.20 -42.96
CA HIS A 565 25.93 12.48 -41.54
C HIS A 565 25.26 13.78 -41.08
N SER A 566 25.28 14.86 -41.88
CA SER A 566 24.60 16.11 -41.52
C SER A 566 23.07 15.96 -41.41
N LYS A 567 22.45 15.20 -42.32
CA LYS A 567 21.00 14.91 -42.31
C LYS A 567 20.59 14.01 -41.13
N LEU A 568 21.45 13.06 -40.72
CA LEU A 568 21.25 12.19 -39.59
C LEU A 568 21.40 12.93 -38.26
N GLU A 569 22.31 13.90 -38.14
CA GLU A 569 22.40 14.76 -36.97
C GLU A 569 21.15 15.63 -36.77
N GLU A 570 20.52 16.14 -37.81
CA GLU A 570 19.22 16.84 -37.71
C GLU A 570 18.12 15.93 -37.17
N ILE A 571 18.04 14.66 -37.62
CA ILE A 571 17.06 13.68 -37.14
C ILE A 571 17.32 13.29 -35.69
N ASN A 572 18.59 13.11 -35.30
CA ASN A 572 18.97 12.83 -33.93
C ASN A 572 18.63 13.99 -32.98
N SER A 573 18.87 15.25 -33.41
CA SER A 573 18.51 16.44 -32.65
C SER A 573 16.99 16.57 -32.50
N PHE A 574 16.22 16.24 -33.54
CA PHE A 574 14.77 16.22 -33.54
C PHE A 574 14.21 15.13 -32.61
N SER A 575 14.75 13.90 -32.66
CA SER A 575 14.40 12.80 -31.76
C SER A 575 14.65 13.17 -30.28
N GLN A 576 15.81 13.80 -29.99
CA GLN A 576 16.14 14.31 -28.65
C GLN A 576 15.24 15.49 -28.24
N SER A 577 14.78 16.31 -29.17
CA SER A 577 13.84 17.40 -28.89
C SER A 577 12.45 16.86 -28.54
N LEU A 578 11.98 15.80 -29.20
CA LEU A 578 10.72 15.12 -28.91
C LEU A 578 10.74 14.44 -27.52
N THR A 579 11.86 13.79 -27.16
CA THR A 579 12.03 13.18 -25.85
C THR A 579 12.21 14.23 -24.74
N LYS A 580 12.89 15.36 -25.00
CA LYS A 580 13.00 16.50 -24.06
C LYS A 580 11.68 17.24 -23.89
N SER A 581 10.90 17.42 -24.96
CA SER A 581 9.57 18.02 -24.91
C SER A 581 8.58 17.17 -24.10
N ALA A 582 8.71 15.84 -24.17
CA ALA A 582 7.93 14.91 -23.37
C ALA A 582 8.28 14.94 -21.86
N LYS A 583 9.53 15.30 -21.51
CA LYS A 583 9.97 15.47 -20.10
C LYS A 583 9.63 16.84 -19.51
N ARG A 584 9.27 17.85 -20.32
CA ARG A 584 9.02 19.23 -19.89
C ARG A 584 7.54 19.60 -19.67
N LYS A 585 6.57 18.74 -19.94
CA LYS A 585 5.17 18.97 -19.57
C LYS A 585 4.91 18.61 -18.11
N THR A 586 5.51 19.36 -17.19
CA THR A 586 5.22 19.31 -15.76
C THR A 586 4.80 20.69 -15.31
N HIS A 587 3.68 20.78 -14.60
CA HIS A 587 3.15 21.88 -13.76
C HIS A 587 3.06 23.32 -14.30
N LYS A 588 3.75 23.70 -15.38
CA LYS A 588 3.71 25.09 -15.92
C LYS A 588 2.58 25.37 -16.90
N ASP A 589 1.90 24.34 -17.42
CA ASP A 589 0.96 24.52 -18.54
C ASP A 589 -0.52 24.57 -18.12
N ASN A 590 -0.86 24.38 -16.84
CA ASN A 590 -2.24 24.49 -16.37
C ASN A 590 -2.51 25.86 -15.78
N ALA A 591 -3.48 26.58 -16.38
CA ALA A 591 -3.89 27.92 -15.93
C ALA A 591 -4.55 27.93 -14.54
N VAL A 592 -5.02 26.78 -14.06
CA VAL A 592 -5.78 26.66 -12.82
C VAL A 592 -5.26 25.49 -11.98
N ILE A 593 -5.10 25.74 -10.67
CA ILE A 593 -4.82 24.73 -9.66
C ILE A 593 -6.16 24.31 -9.07
N VAL A 594 -6.40 23.02 -9.03
CA VAL A 594 -7.62 22.43 -8.46
C VAL A 594 -7.22 21.73 -7.16
N ASP A 595 -7.79 22.11 -6.03
CA ASP A 595 -7.46 21.55 -4.72
C ASP A 595 -7.62 20.02 -4.71
N GLY A 596 -6.47 19.32 -4.57
CA GLY A 596 -6.42 17.85 -4.55
C GLY A 596 -6.46 17.16 -5.91
N PHE A 597 -6.40 17.91 -7.00
CA PHE A 597 -6.38 17.36 -8.36
C PHE A 597 -5.23 17.97 -9.15
N ASP A 598 -4.08 17.34 -9.07
CA ASP A 598 -2.94 17.65 -9.93
C ASP A 598 -3.19 16.96 -11.29
N ASP A 599 -3.15 17.72 -12.40
CA ASP A 599 -3.32 17.22 -13.78
C ASP A 599 -4.73 16.78 -14.21
N VAL A 600 -5.78 17.36 -13.65
CA VAL A 600 -7.14 17.18 -14.22
C VAL A 600 -7.31 18.09 -15.43
N MET A 601 -7.91 17.56 -16.50
CA MET A 601 -8.33 18.37 -17.64
C MET A 601 -9.36 19.41 -17.19
N ALA A 602 -8.88 20.57 -16.74
CA ALA A 602 -9.69 21.73 -16.45
C ALA A 602 -9.98 22.46 -17.76
N ARG A 603 -11.25 22.74 -18.04
CA ARG A 603 -11.69 23.51 -19.22
C ARG A 603 -12.38 24.78 -18.76
N MET A 604 -12.00 25.90 -19.38
CA MET A 604 -12.72 27.15 -19.17
C MET A 604 -14.11 27.07 -19.75
N ALA A 605 -15.11 27.53 -19.01
CA ALA A 605 -16.50 27.53 -19.43
C ALA A 605 -16.71 28.56 -20.52
N LYS A 606 -17.29 28.16 -21.67
CA LYS A 606 -17.59 29.06 -22.80
C LYS A 606 -18.68 30.11 -22.48
N CYS A 607 -19.50 29.87 -21.43
CA CYS A 607 -20.60 30.77 -21.09
C CYS A 607 -20.14 32.03 -20.35
N CYS A 608 -19.00 32.03 -19.66
CA CYS A 608 -18.48 33.12 -18.85
C CYS A 608 -17.00 33.42 -19.08
N ASN A 609 -16.30 32.57 -19.83
CA ASN A 609 -14.91 32.69 -20.26
C ASN A 609 -13.98 33.29 -19.20
N PRO A 610 -13.73 32.60 -18.07
CA PRO A 610 -12.95 33.12 -16.95
C PRO A 610 -11.50 33.41 -17.36
N ILE A 611 -10.91 34.47 -16.83
CA ILE A 611 -9.51 34.88 -17.03
C ILE A 611 -8.78 34.96 -15.68
N PRO A 612 -7.44 34.90 -15.63
CA PRO A 612 -6.68 35.05 -14.40
C PRO A 612 -7.06 36.30 -13.61
N GLY A 613 -7.33 36.11 -12.32
CA GLY A 613 -7.81 37.17 -11.43
C GLY A 613 -9.34 37.26 -11.29
N ASP A 614 -10.13 36.59 -12.13
CA ASP A 614 -11.56 36.41 -11.86
C ASP A 614 -11.76 35.49 -10.65
N PRO A 615 -12.76 35.73 -9.78
CA PRO A 615 -13.19 34.74 -8.80
C PRO A 615 -13.79 33.53 -9.52
N ILE A 616 -13.22 32.35 -9.32
CA ILE A 616 -13.57 31.13 -10.08
C ILE A 616 -14.08 30.01 -9.18
N ILE A 617 -14.88 29.14 -9.76
CA ILE A 617 -15.39 27.92 -9.16
C ILE A 617 -15.28 26.78 -10.16
N GLY A 618 -14.82 25.61 -9.71
CA GLY A 618 -14.78 24.40 -10.50
C GLY A 618 -16.08 23.60 -10.37
N TYR A 619 -16.49 22.98 -11.47
CA TYR A 619 -17.65 22.09 -11.53
C TYR A 619 -17.30 20.77 -12.20
N ILE A 620 -17.51 19.66 -11.50
CA ILE A 620 -17.23 18.34 -12.04
C ILE A 620 -18.37 17.91 -12.98
N THR A 621 -18.04 17.78 -14.26
CA THR A 621 -18.98 17.39 -15.32
C THR A 621 -18.89 15.89 -15.60
N ARG A 622 -20.05 15.23 -15.80
CA ARG A 622 -20.08 13.81 -16.18
C ARG A 622 -19.39 13.59 -17.51
N GLY A 623 -18.24 12.89 -17.50
CA GLY A 623 -17.52 12.47 -18.71
C GLY A 623 -16.65 13.53 -19.41
N ARG A 624 -16.50 14.77 -18.89
CA ARG A 624 -15.72 15.85 -19.51
C ARG A 624 -14.69 16.53 -18.60
N GLY A 625 -14.43 15.99 -17.40
CA GLY A 625 -13.50 16.59 -16.43
C GLY A 625 -14.11 17.77 -15.67
N ILE A 626 -13.25 18.70 -15.23
CA ILE A 626 -13.66 19.88 -14.46
C ILE A 626 -13.85 21.06 -15.41
N THR A 627 -15.00 21.71 -15.31
CA THR A 627 -15.29 22.97 -16.02
C THR A 627 -15.17 24.13 -15.03
N ILE A 628 -14.37 25.13 -15.39
CA ILE A 628 -14.11 26.31 -14.57
C ILE A 628 -15.05 27.43 -15.00
N HIS A 629 -15.86 27.91 -14.06
CA HIS A 629 -16.76 29.04 -14.24
C HIS A 629 -16.31 30.22 -13.39
N ARG A 630 -16.72 31.42 -13.77
CA ARG A 630 -16.69 32.57 -12.86
C ARG A 630 -17.71 32.32 -11.74
N ALA A 631 -17.40 32.77 -10.53
CA ALA A 631 -18.28 32.61 -9.36
C ALA A 631 -19.64 33.32 -9.53
N ASP A 632 -19.70 34.36 -10.37
CA ASP A 632 -20.88 35.16 -10.68
C ASP A 632 -21.62 34.74 -11.98
N CYS A 633 -21.30 33.57 -12.55
CA CYS A 633 -21.89 33.11 -13.79
C CYS A 633 -23.37 32.77 -13.66
N THR A 634 -24.24 33.55 -14.29
CA THR A 634 -25.70 33.36 -14.26
C THR A 634 -26.22 32.13 -15.00
N ARG A 635 -25.43 31.55 -15.91
CA ARG A 635 -25.75 30.29 -16.60
C ARG A 635 -25.28 29.05 -15.87
N PHE A 636 -24.71 29.23 -14.71
CA PHE A 636 -24.28 28.15 -13.85
C PHE A 636 -25.48 27.75 -12.95
N ASP A 637 -25.98 26.53 -13.14
CA ASP A 637 -27.07 26.01 -12.32
C ASP A 637 -26.52 25.60 -10.93
N VAL A 638 -26.86 26.39 -9.91
CA VAL A 638 -26.43 26.18 -8.53
C VAL A 638 -27.05 24.94 -7.88
N GLY A 639 -27.86 24.17 -8.62
CA GLY A 639 -28.67 23.06 -8.09
C GLY A 639 -27.92 21.86 -7.52
N ASP A 640 -26.64 21.65 -7.86
CA ASP A 640 -25.86 20.52 -7.34
C ASP A 640 -24.55 20.98 -6.68
N LEU A 641 -24.68 21.54 -5.48
CA LEU A 641 -23.54 21.95 -4.61
C LEU A 641 -22.53 20.82 -4.38
N ALA A 642 -22.98 19.57 -4.51
CA ALA A 642 -22.13 18.40 -4.32
C ALA A 642 -21.09 18.18 -5.42
N ARG A 643 -21.17 18.91 -6.54
CA ARG A 643 -20.22 18.86 -7.67
C ARG A 643 -19.31 20.07 -7.77
N GLN A 644 -19.48 21.03 -6.87
CA GLN A 644 -18.62 22.20 -6.83
C GLN A 644 -17.29 21.83 -6.17
N ILE A 645 -16.21 22.40 -6.69
CA ILE A 645 -14.86 22.20 -6.16
C ILE A 645 -14.15 23.56 -6.11
N HIS A 646 -13.35 23.74 -5.08
CA HIS A 646 -12.52 24.92 -4.95
C HIS A 646 -11.37 24.87 -5.95
N VAL A 647 -11.13 25.99 -6.64
CA VAL A 647 -10.10 26.13 -7.66
C VAL A 647 -9.43 27.49 -7.54
N GLU A 648 -8.13 27.53 -7.81
CA GLU A 648 -7.34 28.76 -7.78
C GLU A 648 -6.56 28.93 -9.07
N TRP A 649 -6.28 30.20 -9.44
CA TRP A 649 -5.42 30.50 -10.57
C TRP A 649 -3.96 30.11 -10.27
N ASN A 650 -3.28 29.53 -11.25
CA ASN A 650 -1.85 29.26 -11.14
C ASN A 650 -1.05 30.56 -11.32
N PRO A 651 -0.35 31.06 -10.28
CA PRO A 651 0.38 32.34 -10.37
C PRO A 651 1.60 32.28 -11.32
N GLU A 652 2.08 31.07 -11.65
CA GLU A 652 3.20 30.91 -12.59
C GLU A 652 2.74 30.84 -14.05
N PHE A 653 1.41 30.81 -14.30
CA PHE A 653 0.85 30.72 -15.65
C PHE A 653 0.72 32.12 -16.25
N SER A 654 1.43 32.39 -17.34
CA SER A 654 1.41 33.67 -18.05
C SER A 654 1.07 33.44 -19.52
N PHE A 655 -0.15 33.75 -19.87
CA PHE A 655 -0.65 33.75 -21.28
C PHE A 655 -1.66 34.88 -21.44
N ARG A 656 -1.79 35.47 -22.67
CA ARG A 656 -2.82 36.46 -22.96
C ARG A 656 -4.12 35.77 -23.33
N HIS A 657 -5.23 36.22 -22.74
CA HIS A 657 -6.54 35.62 -22.87
C HIS A 657 -7.43 36.48 -23.75
N PRO A 658 -8.13 35.92 -24.75
CA PRO A 658 -9.10 36.66 -25.56
C PRO A 658 -10.35 36.94 -24.75
N VAL A 659 -10.75 38.20 -24.66
CA VAL A 659 -11.98 38.66 -23.99
C VAL A 659 -12.78 39.53 -24.91
N ALA A 660 -14.08 39.25 -25.01
CA ALA A 660 -15.01 40.11 -25.73
C ALA A 660 -15.47 41.27 -24.82
N ILE A 661 -15.35 42.48 -25.30
CA ILE A 661 -15.94 43.68 -24.67
C ILE A 661 -16.98 44.28 -25.59
N ARG A 662 -18.12 44.68 -25.04
CA ARG A 662 -19.16 45.38 -25.72
C ARG A 662 -19.15 46.83 -25.30
N ILE A 663 -19.03 47.73 -26.30
CA ILE A 663 -18.98 49.17 -26.08
C ILE A 663 -20.21 49.76 -26.73
N LEU A 664 -20.99 50.54 -26.00
CA LEU A 664 -22.10 51.31 -26.49
C LEU A 664 -21.67 52.77 -26.54
N THR A 665 -21.89 53.42 -27.66
CA THR A 665 -21.45 54.84 -27.89
C THR A 665 -22.55 55.66 -28.55
N HIS A 666 -22.36 56.97 -28.57
CA HIS A 666 -23.08 57.85 -29.48
C HIS A 666 -22.54 57.64 -30.92
N ASP A 667 -23.42 57.52 -31.92
CA ASP A 667 -23.01 57.30 -33.32
C ASP A 667 -22.51 58.62 -33.90
N ARG A 668 -21.18 58.78 -33.86
CA ARG A 668 -20.47 59.97 -34.38
C ARG A 668 -19.29 59.52 -35.26
N PRO A 669 -18.93 60.30 -36.29
CA PRO A 669 -17.71 60.03 -37.05
C PRO A 669 -16.48 60.08 -36.16
N GLY A 670 -15.57 59.07 -36.33
CA GLY A 670 -14.30 59.00 -35.61
C GLY A 670 -14.30 58.15 -34.34
N VAL A 671 -15.45 57.70 -33.81
CA VAL A 671 -15.55 56.90 -32.59
C VAL A 671 -14.72 55.64 -32.61
N LEU A 672 -14.78 54.86 -33.73
CA LEU A 672 -13.98 53.66 -33.90
C LEU A 672 -12.47 53.94 -33.83
N SER A 673 -12.03 55.08 -34.43
CA SER A 673 -10.64 55.52 -34.35
C SER A 673 -10.21 55.91 -32.93
N ALA A 674 -11.08 56.61 -32.19
CA ALA A 674 -10.81 56.97 -30.80
C ALA A 674 -10.66 55.75 -29.90
N ILE A 675 -11.57 54.77 -30.02
CA ILE A 675 -11.50 53.51 -29.25
C ILE A 675 -10.24 52.76 -29.61
N SER A 676 -9.90 52.55 -30.91
CA SER A 676 -8.72 51.86 -31.38
C SER A 676 -7.43 52.54 -30.90
N LYS A 677 -7.38 53.87 -30.87
CA LYS A 677 -6.24 54.64 -30.39
C LYS A 677 -6.09 54.50 -28.85
N SER A 678 -7.20 54.48 -28.11
CA SER A 678 -7.18 54.24 -26.66
C SER A 678 -6.65 52.82 -26.36
N LEU A 679 -7.09 51.81 -27.05
CA LEU A 679 -6.59 50.43 -26.90
C LEU A 679 -5.09 50.28 -27.24
N ASN A 680 -4.66 50.96 -28.33
CA ASN A 680 -3.24 50.97 -28.72
C ASN A 680 -2.35 51.69 -27.64
N ASN A 681 -2.82 52.81 -27.08
CA ASN A 681 -2.08 53.51 -26.01
C ASN A 681 -1.93 52.66 -24.74
N MET A 682 -2.83 51.72 -24.52
CA MET A 682 -2.78 50.76 -23.39
C MET A 682 -2.03 49.44 -23.74
N ASN A 683 -1.43 49.37 -24.95
CA ASN A 683 -0.78 48.14 -25.44
C ASN A 683 -1.67 46.90 -25.45
N VAL A 684 -2.97 47.05 -25.68
CA VAL A 684 -3.93 45.97 -25.77
C VAL A 684 -4.14 45.57 -27.23
N ASN A 685 -3.89 44.31 -27.55
CA ASN A 685 -4.05 43.78 -28.92
C ASN A 685 -5.53 43.50 -29.21
N ILE A 686 -5.96 43.88 -30.41
CA ILE A 686 -7.32 43.65 -30.93
C ILE A 686 -7.28 42.44 -31.89
N ARG A 687 -8.02 41.38 -31.59
CA ARG A 687 -8.18 40.20 -32.44
C ARG A 687 -9.27 40.39 -33.48
N SER A 688 -10.39 40.91 -33.06
CA SER A 688 -11.51 41.19 -33.93
C SER A 688 -12.29 42.41 -33.43
N ALA A 689 -12.92 43.13 -34.38
CA ALA A 689 -13.79 44.26 -34.08
C ALA A 689 -15.03 44.18 -35.00
N VAL A 690 -16.20 44.25 -34.39
CA VAL A 690 -17.48 44.28 -35.08
C VAL A 690 -18.22 45.56 -34.69
N ALA A 691 -18.53 46.43 -35.65
CA ALA A 691 -19.26 47.68 -35.44
C ALA A 691 -20.66 47.55 -36.04
N LYS A 692 -21.68 47.96 -35.31
CA LYS A 692 -23.06 48.04 -35.78
C LYS A 692 -23.66 49.36 -35.32
N SER A 693 -24.30 50.10 -36.22
CA SER A 693 -25.13 51.23 -35.89
C SER A 693 -26.57 50.79 -35.64
N THR A 694 -27.21 51.38 -34.63
CA THR A 694 -28.60 51.09 -34.28
C THR A 694 -29.50 52.28 -34.70
N THR A 695 -30.79 52.01 -34.90
CA THR A 695 -31.78 53.00 -35.32
C THR A 695 -31.90 54.20 -34.38
N ASP A 696 -31.45 54.09 -33.13
CA ASP A 696 -31.51 55.10 -32.08
C ASP A 696 -30.29 56.04 -32.03
N ARG A 697 -29.53 56.18 -33.12
CA ARG A 697 -28.26 56.94 -33.21
C ARG A 697 -27.23 56.52 -32.20
N LYS A 698 -27.17 55.20 -31.85
CA LYS A 698 -26.16 54.58 -31.00
C LYS A 698 -25.29 53.65 -31.80
N GLY A 699 -24.00 53.68 -31.54
CA GLY A 699 -23.05 52.72 -32.10
C GLY A 699 -22.84 51.59 -31.09
N SER A 700 -22.93 50.34 -31.54
CA SER A 700 -22.59 49.15 -30.74
C SER A 700 -21.34 48.49 -31.34
N PHE A 701 -20.28 48.43 -30.55
CA PHE A 701 -19.01 47.81 -30.92
C PHE A 701 -18.77 46.58 -30.09
N ILE A 702 -18.31 45.49 -30.68
CA ILE A 702 -17.83 44.30 -30.00
C ILE A 702 -16.38 44.14 -30.41
N PHE A 703 -15.48 44.29 -29.44
CA PHE A 703 -14.05 44.03 -29.61
C PHE A 703 -13.66 42.74 -28.87
N GLU A 704 -12.95 41.89 -29.56
CA GLU A 704 -12.22 40.79 -28.94
C GLU A 704 -10.77 41.24 -28.69
N ILE A 705 -10.41 41.47 -27.43
CA ILE A 705 -9.11 41.99 -27.04
C ILE A 705 -8.32 40.92 -26.28
N GLU A 706 -7.00 41.00 -26.32
CA GLU A 706 -6.12 40.11 -25.57
C GLU A 706 -5.60 40.77 -24.28
N VAL A 707 -6.00 40.24 -23.14
CA VAL A 707 -5.57 40.71 -21.81
C VAL A 707 -4.84 39.64 -21.03
N LYS A 708 -3.93 40.05 -20.15
CA LYS A 708 -3.15 39.18 -19.29
C LYS A 708 -3.96 38.67 -18.12
N ASP A 709 -4.70 39.56 -17.48
CA ASP A 709 -5.47 39.31 -16.28
C ASP A 709 -6.67 40.26 -16.13
N TYR A 710 -7.46 40.00 -15.07
CA TYR A 710 -8.64 40.83 -14.76
C TYR A 710 -8.29 42.28 -14.44
N SER A 711 -7.11 42.56 -13.88
CA SER A 711 -6.65 43.92 -13.56
C SER A 711 -6.39 44.74 -14.85
N GLU A 712 -5.74 44.12 -15.84
CA GLU A 712 -5.52 44.72 -17.15
C GLU A 712 -6.85 44.95 -17.91
N LEU A 713 -7.80 44.01 -17.78
CA LEU A 713 -9.15 44.19 -18.36
C LEU A 713 -9.88 45.39 -17.71
N LEU A 714 -9.87 45.53 -16.39
CA LEU A 714 -10.50 46.65 -15.70
C LEU A 714 -9.90 47.99 -16.11
N LYS A 715 -8.56 48.08 -16.19
CA LYS A 715 -7.87 49.29 -16.69
C LYS A 715 -8.26 49.63 -18.10
N THR A 716 -8.41 48.61 -18.96
CA THR A 716 -8.81 48.76 -20.34
C THR A 716 -10.25 49.28 -20.44
N ILE A 717 -11.18 48.71 -19.67
CA ILE A 717 -12.57 49.15 -19.60
C ILE A 717 -12.64 50.64 -19.15
N SER A 718 -11.99 50.95 -18.03
CA SER A 718 -11.99 52.33 -17.49
C SER A 718 -11.37 53.33 -18.48
N GLY A 719 -10.30 52.95 -19.18
CA GLY A 719 -9.67 53.81 -20.19
C GLY A 719 -10.55 54.07 -21.43
N ILE A 720 -11.43 53.10 -21.79
CA ILE A 720 -12.41 53.30 -22.86
C ILE A 720 -13.62 54.11 -22.34
N GLU A 721 -14.08 53.88 -21.10
CA GLU A 721 -15.18 54.63 -20.50
C GLU A 721 -14.87 56.14 -20.31
N ALA A 722 -13.60 56.49 -20.22
CA ALA A 722 -13.15 57.88 -20.13
C ALA A 722 -13.31 58.67 -21.45
N LEU A 723 -13.67 58.02 -22.57
CA LEU A 723 -13.92 58.69 -23.86
C LEU A 723 -15.33 59.34 -23.86
N GLU A 724 -15.46 60.61 -24.25
CA GLU A 724 -16.72 61.36 -24.21
C GLU A 724 -17.85 60.71 -25.04
N GLU A 725 -17.52 59.96 -26.07
CA GLU A 725 -18.49 59.36 -26.95
C GLU A 725 -19.01 58.00 -26.42
N VAL A 726 -18.39 57.46 -25.39
CA VAL A 726 -18.73 56.16 -24.82
C VAL A 726 -19.85 56.30 -23.79
N ILE A 727 -20.91 55.53 -23.94
CA ILE A 727 -22.04 55.48 -23.01
C ILE A 727 -21.81 54.43 -21.93
N SER A 728 -21.34 53.26 -22.34
CA SER A 728 -21.03 52.16 -21.43
C SER A 728 -20.11 51.12 -22.05
N VAL A 729 -19.31 50.48 -21.22
CA VAL A 729 -18.49 49.32 -21.59
C VAL A 729 -18.88 48.15 -20.72
N SER A 730 -19.08 46.99 -21.30
CA SER A 730 -19.37 45.76 -20.57
C SER A 730 -18.57 44.59 -21.11
N ARG A 731 -18.21 43.66 -20.27
CA ARG A 731 -17.63 42.38 -20.69
C ARG A 731 -18.73 41.56 -21.33
N GLY A 732 -18.46 41.03 -22.56
CA GLY A 732 -19.39 40.27 -23.39
C GLY A 732 -19.56 38.80 -22.94
#